data_1f558fed3e69dec23860e05f16f427aa
#
_entry.id   1f558fed3e69dec23860e05f16f427aa
#
_cell.length_a   1.000
_cell.length_b   1.000
_cell.length_c   1.000
_cell.angle_alpha   90.00
_cell.angle_beta   90.00
_cell.angle_gamma   90.00
#
_symmetry.space_group_name_H-M   'P 1'
#
loop_
_entity.id
_entity.type
_entity.pdbx_description
1 polymer ?
#
loop_
_entity_poly.entity_id
_entity_poly.type
_entity_poly.pdbx_seq_one_letter_code
_entity_poly.pdbx_strand_id
1 'polypeptide(L)'
;MGVYDVAILSDLRYPGGNSASIVAEVQAQAGAGLSTVLIHVPSPHLKHARPFHARITACLRDGLAELACDGEEVRAKLLVIRQPRIFTEELATVPRVVADRTVLVINQPPGDAENPERYYVFAEIRDRVERYFGARVEWSPISAQVREQIRRVAPGVELPRADWHEIIDVDQWWTDRSGPAGAIPVIGRHGRPDPVKWPREPDEIRQAYPDTGDVRVRILGGGEIAVERLGRCPSTWDVLEFGAEQPADFLRTLDFFVYFHDPHLVEAFGRTILEAMASGVPVIVGEHFRDTFADAALYTDPSGVRDLVRALHQDRAQYRAIVHRAREFVERRFGNASHISRLRLRPSGPARTAALSPPAEARTPRVLLMGEQLDRLLAIARRLPAEAVLVTGSEVLPSAGLLVEHLPPITSAEFLRARLRHLIAVHTARAVVMDGLPHDGILAATADDPAVTWLWIRPAMWRRSTGVRWRGRSAAFDGVLEPGEFAAAGDEGWTATEPVDTVAPITYYDRGELLPRRESGGLPALLLRGVRAGIEGFQVIDLDAQALRRADLAVARADYPTFHELLSAGVPTVFVPDPDAVDDQLARARFAAAAGAALCYEAGTDMDDLLAHAARPDVRVALAQRCAEVAFENGAQEAADWITAKCGGPSRD
;
A
#
# COMPACT_ATOMS: atom_id res chain seq x y z
N MET A 1 1.40 -23.18 6.72
CA MET A 1 0.22 -22.41 6.24
C MET A 1 -0.75 -22.24 7.41
N GLY A 2 -0.86 -21.02 7.93
CA GLY A 2 -1.83 -20.69 8.97
C GLY A 2 -3.23 -20.55 8.37
N VAL A 3 -4.26 -20.89 9.14
CA VAL A 3 -5.66 -20.57 8.79
C VAL A 3 -6.00 -19.30 9.57
N TYR A 4 -6.30 -18.22 8.85
CA TYR A 4 -6.74 -16.95 9.45
C TYR A 4 -8.22 -16.99 9.81
N ASP A 5 -8.62 -16.21 10.80
CA ASP A 5 -10.05 -16.05 11.08
C ASP A 5 -10.70 -15.16 10.00
N VAL A 6 -10.02 -14.07 9.62
CA VAL A 6 -10.50 -13.10 8.63
C VAL A 6 -9.42 -12.78 7.61
N ALA A 7 -9.78 -12.79 6.34
CA ALA A 7 -9.02 -12.18 5.25
C ALA A 7 -9.77 -10.95 4.76
N ILE A 8 -9.10 -9.79 4.63
CA ILE A 8 -9.68 -8.56 4.07
C ILE A 8 -8.98 -8.24 2.75
N LEU A 9 -9.72 -8.29 1.64
CA LEU A 9 -9.23 -7.97 0.30
C LEU A 9 -9.66 -6.55 -0.09
N SER A 10 -8.70 -5.71 -0.44
CA SER A 10 -8.94 -4.31 -0.85
C SER A 10 -7.72 -3.70 -1.52
N ASP A 11 -7.89 -2.56 -2.18
CA ASP A 11 -6.76 -1.69 -2.49
C ASP A 11 -6.39 -0.87 -1.24
N LEU A 12 -5.26 -1.21 -0.63
CA LEU A 12 -4.80 -0.65 0.64
C LEU A 12 -4.19 0.76 0.53
N ARG A 13 -4.11 1.32 -0.68
CA ARG A 13 -3.50 2.62 -1.00
C ARG A 13 -4.47 3.81 -0.92
N TYR A 14 -5.78 3.57 -0.91
CA TYR A 14 -6.78 4.65 -0.97
C TYR A 14 -6.77 5.51 0.30
N PRO A 15 -6.71 6.83 0.17
CA PRO A 15 -6.93 7.74 1.30
C PRO A 15 -8.43 7.80 1.66
N GLY A 16 -8.75 7.93 2.93
CA GLY A 16 -10.11 8.22 3.41
C GLY A 16 -10.89 7.03 3.97
N GLY A 17 -12.22 7.07 3.83
CA GLY A 17 -13.16 6.23 4.57
C GLY A 17 -12.91 4.72 4.50
N ASN A 18 -12.60 4.17 3.32
CA ASN A 18 -12.37 2.73 3.19
C ASN A 18 -11.17 2.24 4.03
N SER A 19 -10.03 2.95 3.96
CA SER A 19 -8.86 2.60 4.76
C SER A 19 -9.10 2.80 6.25
N ALA A 20 -9.83 3.86 6.64
CA ALA A 20 -10.25 4.05 8.03
C ALA A 20 -11.15 2.91 8.53
N SER A 21 -12.05 2.40 7.68
CA SER A 21 -12.91 1.26 8.00
C SER A 21 -12.11 -0.04 8.17
N ILE A 22 -11.16 -0.31 7.27
CA ILE A 22 -10.28 -1.48 7.37
C ILE A 22 -9.50 -1.43 8.70
N VAL A 23 -8.92 -0.28 9.03
CA VAL A 23 -8.18 -0.10 10.29
C VAL A 23 -9.07 -0.36 11.51
N ALA A 24 -10.28 0.20 11.54
CA ALA A 24 -11.22 -0.01 12.64
C ALA A 24 -11.62 -1.50 12.77
N GLU A 25 -11.88 -2.17 11.64
CA GLU A 25 -12.19 -3.60 11.63
C GLU A 25 -11.02 -4.46 12.11
N VAL A 26 -9.79 -4.18 11.65
CA VAL A 26 -8.57 -4.88 12.09
C VAL A 26 -8.35 -4.71 13.59
N GLN A 27 -8.48 -3.49 14.11
CA GLN A 27 -8.32 -3.21 15.53
C GLN A 27 -9.38 -3.94 16.39
N ALA A 28 -10.65 -3.91 15.96
CA ALA A 28 -11.73 -4.64 16.64
C ALA A 28 -11.50 -6.16 16.61
N GLN A 29 -11.08 -6.71 15.48
CA GLN A 29 -10.77 -8.14 15.31
C GLN A 29 -9.60 -8.57 16.18
N ALA A 30 -8.50 -7.82 16.17
CA ALA A 30 -7.34 -8.07 17.02
C ALA A 30 -7.71 -7.98 18.51
N GLY A 31 -8.48 -6.98 18.92
CA GLY A 31 -9.00 -6.81 20.29
C GLY A 31 -9.92 -7.95 20.73
N ALA A 32 -10.56 -8.63 19.79
CA ALA A 32 -11.37 -9.82 20.06
C ALA A 32 -10.57 -11.14 19.96
N GLY A 33 -9.26 -11.11 19.69
CA GLY A 33 -8.42 -12.30 19.55
C GLY A 33 -8.61 -13.04 18.22
N LEU A 34 -9.07 -12.35 17.17
CA LEU A 34 -9.16 -12.90 15.82
C LEU A 34 -7.85 -12.62 15.06
N SER A 35 -7.41 -13.58 14.27
CA SER A 35 -6.28 -13.42 13.34
C SER A 35 -6.78 -12.84 12.01
N THR A 36 -6.11 -11.78 11.54
CA THR A 36 -6.49 -11.08 10.31
C THR A 36 -5.33 -11.03 9.33
N VAL A 37 -5.61 -11.32 8.05
CA VAL A 37 -4.68 -11.09 6.95
C VAL A 37 -5.26 -10.08 5.97
N LEU A 38 -4.44 -9.14 5.53
CA LEU A 38 -4.78 -8.17 4.49
C LEU A 38 -4.27 -8.66 3.14
N ILE A 39 -5.12 -8.61 2.12
CA ILE A 39 -4.78 -8.95 0.74
C ILE A 39 -4.89 -7.69 -0.10
N HIS A 40 -3.76 -7.24 -0.65
CA HIS A 40 -3.76 -6.07 -1.53
C HIS A 40 -4.09 -6.46 -2.95
N VAL A 41 -5.09 -5.79 -3.52
CA VAL A 41 -5.43 -5.88 -4.95
C VAL A 41 -5.49 -4.47 -5.53
N PRO A 42 -4.62 -4.14 -6.49
CA PRO A 42 -4.63 -2.81 -7.11
C PRO A 42 -5.94 -2.50 -7.82
N SER A 43 -6.50 -1.33 -7.57
CA SER A 43 -7.67 -0.82 -8.29
C SER A 43 -7.26 -0.22 -9.64
N PRO A 44 -7.97 -0.51 -10.74
CA PRO A 44 -7.71 0.08 -12.05
C PRO A 44 -7.92 1.60 -12.08
N HIS A 45 -8.63 2.14 -11.09
CA HIS A 45 -8.86 3.58 -10.95
C HIS A 45 -7.74 4.34 -10.22
N LEU A 46 -6.75 3.63 -9.68
CA LEU A 46 -5.59 4.22 -9.02
C LEU A 46 -4.31 3.83 -9.77
N LYS A 47 -4.10 4.48 -10.91
CA LYS A 47 -3.02 4.17 -11.86
C LYS A 47 -1.62 4.57 -11.40
N HIS A 48 -1.52 5.40 -10.36
CA HIS A 48 -0.23 5.85 -9.86
C HIS A 48 0.20 5.02 -8.64
N ALA A 49 1.49 4.71 -8.58
CA ALA A 49 2.08 4.13 -7.37
C ALA A 49 1.84 5.06 -6.17
N ARG A 50 1.32 4.50 -5.10
CA ARG A 50 1.12 5.19 -3.82
C ARG A 50 1.44 4.23 -2.69
N PRO A 51 1.95 4.75 -1.55
CA PRO A 51 2.12 3.94 -0.36
C PRO A 51 0.77 3.42 0.14
N PHE A 52 0.77 2.34 0.91
CA PHE A 52 -0.38 1.96 1.71
C PHE A 52 -0.76 3.11 2.64
N HIS A 53 -2.03 3.18 2.96
CA HIS A 53 -2.51 4.18 3.91
C HIS A 53 -1.77 4.04 5.25
N ALA A 54 -1.24 5.15 5.80
CA ALA A 54 -0.36 5.15 6.96
C ALA A 54 -0.90 4.39 8.18
N ARG A 55 -2.22 4.45 8.42
CA ARG A 55 -2.87 3.69 9.51
C ARG A 55 -2.92 2.18 9.24
N ILE A 56 -3.03 1.75 7.98
CA ILE A 56 -2.95 0.32 7.61
C ILE A 56 -1.53 -0.17 7.84
N THR A 57 -0.53 0.59 7.38
CA THR A 57 0.89 0.31 7.65
C THR A 57 1.16 0.20 9.15
N ALA A 58 0.53 1.07 9.97
CA ALA A 58 0.63 0.98 11.43
C ALA A 58 0.03 -0.33 11.98
N CYS A 59 -1.14 -0.77 11.51
CA CYS A 59 -1.72 -2.06 11.92
C CYS A 59 -0.83 -3.26 11.60
N LEU A 60 -0.20 -3.26 10.41
CA LEU A 60 0.75 -4.31 10.01
C LEU A 60 1.99 -4.29 10.91
N ARG A 61 2.54 -3.13 11.14
CA ARG A 61 3.70 -2.92 11.99
C ARG A 61 3.47 -3.34 13.44
N ASP A 62 2.29 -3.03 13.96
CA ASP A 62 1.93 -3.32 15.35
C ASP A 62 1.44 -4.77 15.52
N GLY A 63 1.51 -5.59 14.45
CA GLY A 63 1.15 -7.01 14.46
C GLY A 63 -0.34 -7.28 14.66
N LEU A 64 -1.20 -6.29 14.38
CA LEU A 64 -2.66 -6.45 14.47
C LEU A 64 -3.22 -7.23 13.29
N ALA A 65 -2.56 -7.18 12.14
CA ALA A 65 -2.84 -7.96 10.96
C ALA A 65 -1.53 -8.36 10.27
N GLU A 66 -1.60 -9.38 9.41
CA GLU A 66 -0.52 -9.77 8.51
C GLU A 66 -0.84 -9.31 7.08
N LEU A 67 0.18 -9.17 6.24
CA LEU A 67 0.03 -8.91 4.81
C LEU A 67 0.25 -10.21 4.05
N ALA A 68 -0.71 -10.59 3.22
CA ALA A 68 -0.54 -11.75 2.33
C ALA A 68 0.53 -11.48 1.28
N CYS A 69 1.33 -12.50 1.00
CA CYS A 69 2.33 -12.48 -0.05
C CYS A 69 1.71 -12.70 -1.43
N ASP A 70 2.24 -12.05 -2.47
CA ASP A 70 1.80 -12.29 -3.84
C ASP A 70 2.02 -13.76 -4.23
N GLY A 71 0.97 -14.37 -4.81
CA GLY A 71 1.01 -15.79 -5.20
C GLY A 71 0.83 -16.79 -4.04
N GLU A 72 0.76 -16.34 -2.80
CA GLU A 72 0.47 -17.19 -1.64
C GLU A 72 -1.00 -17.65 -1.67
N GLU A 73 -1.24 -18.89 -1.24
CA GLU A 73 -2.59 -19.37 -0.97
C GLU A 73 -2.99 -18.96 0.45
N VAL A 74 -3.96 -18.07 0.55
CA VAL A 74 -4.53 -17.61 1.81
C VAL A 74 -5.72 -18.50 2.18
N ARG A 75 -5.72 -19.03 3.41
CA ARG A 75 -6.86 -19.76 3.98
C ARG A 75 -7.48 -18.98 5.12
N ALA A 76 -8.79 -18.72 5.06
CA ALA A 76 -9.50 -17.97 6.08
C ALA A 76 -10.90 -18.55 6.34
N LYS A 77 -11.43 -18.35 7.54
CA LYS A 77 -12.84 -18.69 7.84
C LYS A 77 -13.79 -17.71 7.15
N LEU A 78 -13.38 -16.43 7.04
CA LEU A 78 -14.15 -15.38 6.40
C LEU A 78 -13.27 -14.55 5.47
N LEU A 79 -13.67 -14.42 4.20
CA LEU A 79 -13.14 -13.42 3.28
C LEU A 79 -14.08 -12.21 3.23
N VAL A 80 -13.58 -11.03 3.54
CA VAL A 80 -14.26 -9.74 3.39
C VAL A 80 -13.63 -9.00 2.21
N ILE A 81 -14.38 -8.83 1.14
CA ILE A 81 -13.96 -8.07 -0.03
C ILE A 81 -14.54 -6.66 0.09
N ARG A 82 -13.69 -5.65 -0.11
CA ARG A 82 -14.09 -4.25 -0.08
C ARG A 82 -13.74 -3.57 -1.40
N GLN A 83 -14.38 -2.43 -1.69
CA GLN A 83 -14.22 -1.65 -2.93
C GLN A 83 -14.63 -2.43 -4.19
N PRO A 84 -15.93 -2.56 -4.49
CA PRO A 84 -16.42 -3.23 -5.70
C PRO A 84 -15.75 -2.75 -6.99
N ARG A 85 -15.36 -1.47 -7.07
CA ARG A 85 -14.70 -0.87 -8.23
C ARG A 85 -13.30 -1.45 -8.55
N ILE A 86 -12.71 -2.25 -7.69
CA ILE A 86 -11.51 -3.04 -8.03
C ILE A 86 -11.81 -3.97 -9.22
N PHE A 87 -13.03 -4.46 -9.32
CA PHE A 87 -13.46 -5.44 -10.30
C PHE A 87 -14.12 -4.83 -11.54
N THR A 88 -13.93 -3.54 -11.82
CA THR A 88 -14.42 -2.92 -13.07
C THR A 88 -13.64 -3.38 -14.30
N GLU A 89 -12.44 -3.88 -14.10
CA GLU A 89 -11.60 -4.54 -15.10
C GLU A 89 -11.22 -5.95 -14.64
N GLU A 90 -10.69 -6.78 -15.54
CA GLU A 90 -10.14 -8.08 -15.15
C GLU A 90 -8.90 -7.89 -14.27
N LEU A 91 -8.76 -8.71 -13.24
CA LEU A 91 -7.56 -8.68 -12.41
C LEU A 91 -6.37 -9.27 -13.17
N ALA A 92 -5.24 -8.58 -13.17
CA ALA A 92 -3.99 -9.09 -13.75
C ALA A 92 -3.53 -10.38 -13.04
N THR A 93 -3.75 -10.45 -11.73
CA THR A 93 -3.51 -11.66 -10.92
C THR A 93 -4.66 -11.83 -9.96
N VAL A 94 -5.30 -12.99 -9.99
CA VAL A 94 -6.38 -13.33 -9.05
C VAL A 94 -5.76 -13.91 -7.78
N PRO A 95 -5.97 -13.33 -6.60
CA PRO A 95 -5.48 -13.87 -5.34
C PRO A 95 -6.06 -15.26 -5.07
N ARG A 96 -5.20 -16.18 -4.63
CA ARG A 96 -5.63 -17.54 -4.25
C ARG A 96 -6.17 -17.53 -2.82
N VAL A 97 -7.48 -17.44 -2.68
CA VAL A 97 -8.13 -17.43 -1.36
C VAL A 97 -9.11 -18.57 -1.24
N VAL A 98 -8.96 -19.35 -0.18
CA VAL A 98 -9.91 -20.40 0.22
C VAL A 98 -10.59 -19.94 1.52
N ALA A 99 -11.89 -19.68 1.46
CA ALA A 99 -12.65 -19.21 2.62
C ALA A 99 -13.94 -20.01 2.81
N ASP A 100 -14.32 -20.23 4.08
CA ASP A 100 -15.59 -20.92 4.41
C ASP A 100 -16.80 -20.05 4.06
N ARG A 101 -16.62 -18.71 4.16
CA ARG A 101 -17.63 -17.70 3.88
C ARG A 101 -16.99 -16.51 3.18
N THR A 102 -17.63 -15.99 2.13
CA THR A 102 -17.18 -14.79 1.40
C THR A 102 -18.24 -13.71 1.44
N VAL A 103 -17.87 -12.52 1.85
CA VAL A 103 -18.72 -11.32 1.89
C VAL A 103 -18.08 -10.22 1.05
N LEU A 104 -18.82 -9.66 0.10
CA LEU A 104 -18.45 -8.42 -0.54
C LEU A 104 -19.23 -7.26 0.09
N VAL A 105 -18.51 -6.34 0.72
CA VAL A 105 -19.07 -5.11 1.27
C VAL A 105 -19.22 -4.09 0.16
N ILE A 106 -20.45 -3.71 -0.16
CA ILE A 106 -20.75 -2.69 -1.16
C ILE A 106 -20.62 -1.33 -0.47
N ASN A 107 -19.37 -0.87 -0.32
CA ASN A 107 -19.00 0.39 0.32
C ASN A 107 -18.85 1.55 -0.68
N GLN A 108 -19.12 1.31 -1.94
CA GLN A 108 -19.20 2.29 -3.02
C GLN A 108 -20.48 2.03 -3.82
N PRO A 109 -21.39 3.01 -3.92
CA PRO A 109 -22.60 2.84 -4.71
C PRO A 109 -22.25 2.63 -6.20
N PRO A 110 -23.07 1.88 -6.96
CA PRO A 110 -22.83 1.70 -8.39
C PRO A 110 -22.98 2.99 -9.19
N GLY A 111 -23.73 3.95 -8.70
CA GLY A 111 -23.94 5.23 -9.38
C GLY A 111 -24.36 6.34 -8.44
N ASP A 112 -24.86 7.41 -9.01
CA ASP A 112 -25.45 8.54 -8.31
C ASP A 112 -26.99 8.50 -8.36
N ALA A 113 -27.65 9.58 -7.92
CA ALA A 113 -29.11 9.65 -7.88
C ALA A 113 -29.76 9.70 -9.29
N GLU A 114 -29.06 10.30 -10.27
CA GLU A 114 -29.55 10.42 -11.66
C GLU A 114 -29.24 9.18 -12.49
N ASN A 115 -28.03 8.63 -12.34
CA ASN A 115 -27.61 7.45 -13.06
C ASN A 115 -27.12 6.37 -12.06
N PRO A 116 -27.98 5.39 -11.75
CA PRO A 116 -27.69 4.38 -10.72
C PRO A 116 -26.49 3.47 -11.02
N GLU A 117 -25.99 3.44 -12.26
CA GLU A 117 -24.80 2.64 -12.66
C GLU A 117 -23.71 3.52 -13.31
N ARG A 118 -23.64 4.80 -12.95
CA ARG A 118 -22.65 5.74 -13.50
C ARG A 118 -21.20 5.33 -13.25
N TYR A 119 -20.93 4.69 -12.13
CA TYR A 119 -19.56 4.36 -11.68
C TYR A 119 -19.16 2.94 -12.05
N TYR A 120 -20.10 2.02 -12.07
CA TYR A 120 -19.90 0.64 -12.52
C TYR A 120 -21.24 -0.08 -12.74
N VAL A 121 -21.23 -1.06 -13.63
CA VAL A 121 -22.37 -1.95 -13.85
C VAL A 121 -22.33 -3.09 -12.85
N PHE A 122 -23.31 -3.14 -11.95
CA PHE A 122 -23.32 -4.09 -10.84
C PHE A 122 -23.27 -5.56 -11.30
N ALA A 123 -23.98 -5.90 -12.37
CA ALA A 123 -24.01 -7.26 -12.91
C ALA A 123 -22.63 -7.73 -13.36
N GLU A 124 -21.84 -6.85 -13.99
CA GLU A 124 -20.47 -7.20 -14.42
C GLU A 124 -19.54 -7.44 -13.24
N ILE A 125 -19.63 -6.59 -12.19
CA ILE A 125 -18.86 -6.78 -10.96
C ILE A 125 -19.23 -8.11 -10.33
N ARG A 126 -20.51 -8.43 -10.25
CA ARG A 126 -20.99 -9.68 -9.68
C ARG A 126 -20.42 -10.88 -10.43
N ASP A 127 -20.53 -10.90 -11.74
CA ASP A 127 -20.08 -12.01 -12.57
C ASP A 127 -18.55 -12.24 -12.45
N ARG A 128 -17.76 -11.16 -12.35
CA ARG A 128 -16.29 -11.26 -12.11
C ARG A 128 -15.97 -11.79 -10.72
N VAL A 129 -16.60 -11.23 -9.69
CA VAL A 129 -16.36 -11.64 -8.30
C VAL A 129 -16.77 -13.10 -8.06
N GLU A 130 -17.94 -13.51 -8.57
CA GLU A 130 -18.41 -14.91 -8.47
C GLU A 130 -17.51 -15.88 -9.24
N ARG A 131 -16.94 -15.45 -10.36
CA ARG A 131 -15.96 -16.24 -11.12
C ARG A 131 -14.63 -16.40 -10.37
N TYR A 132 -14.16 -15.37 -9.66
CA TYR A 132 -12.90 -15.40 -8.92
C TYR A 132 -13.00 -16.10 -7.57
N PHE A 133 -14.09 -15.90 -6.85
CA PHE A 133 -14.24 -16.32 -5.44
C PHE A 133 -15.40 -17.28 -5.21
N GLY A 134 -16.07 -17.74 -6.27
CA GLY A 134 -17.19 -18.68 -6.21
C GLY A 134 -18.57 -18.02 -6.13
N ALA A 135 -19.61 -18.79 -6.49
CA ALA A 135 -20.98 -18.29 -6.64
C ALA A 135 -21.73 -17.99 -5.32
N ARG A 136 -21.11 -18.24 -4.15
CA ARG A 136 -21.74 -18.05 -2.83
C ARG A 136 -21.24 -16.80 -2.13
N VAL A 137 -21.11 -15.68 -2.87
CA VAL A 137 -20.73 -14.40 -2.28
C VAL A 137 -21.94 -13.73 -1.67
N GLU A 138 -21.83 -13.32 -0.39
CA GLU A 138 -22.84 -12.49 0.27
C GLU A 138 -22.62 -11.02 -0.11
N TRP A 139 -23.60 -10.41 -0.76
CA TRP A 139 -23.56 -9.01 -1.19
C TRP A 139 -24.09 -8.10 -0.09
N SER A 140 -23.22 -7.49 0.70
CA SER A 140 -23.59 -6.72 1.89
C SER A 140 -23.48 -5.21 1.65
N PRO A 141 -24.61 -4.48 1.54
CA PRO A 141 -24.59 -3.02 1.48
C PRO A 141 -24.02 -2.42 2.76
N ILE A 142 -23.34 -1.27 2.63
CA ILE A 142 -22.80 -0.56 3.80
C ILE A 142 -23.85 0.29 4.53
N SER A 143 -24.92 0.67 3.85
CA SER A 143 -26.00 1.52 4.36
C SER A 143 -27.33 1.27 3.65
N ALA A 144 -28.38 1.86 4.21
CA ALA A 144 -29.72 1.83 3.62
C ALA A 144 -29.76 2.49 2.23
N GLN A 145 -29.00 3.58 2.00
CA GLN A 145 -28.92 4.25 0.70
C GLN A 145 -28.31 3.34 -0.36
N VAL A 146 -27.19 2.68 -0.04
CA VAL A 146 -26.55 1.73 -0.97
C VAL A 146 -27.46 0.52 -1.21
N ARG A 147 -28.12 0.01 -0.17
CA ARG A 147 -29.12 -1.07 -0.29
C ARG A 147 -30.21 -0.73 -1.30
N GLU A 148 -30.76 0.47 -1.20
CA GLU A 148 -31.82 0.91 -2.11
C GLU A 148 -31.29 1.04 -3.55
N GLN A 149 -30.08 1.54 -3.74
CA GLN A 149 -29.48 1.56 -5.08
C GLN A 149 -29.30 0.16 -5.67
N ILE A 150 -28.80 -0.80 -4.90
CA ILE A 150 -28.64 -2.18 -5.39
C ILE A 150 -30.00 -2.78 -5.75
N ARG A 151 -31.04 -2.52 -4.97
CA ARG A 151 -32.41 -2.99 -5.31
C ARG A 151 -32.92 -2.44 -6.64
N ARG A 152 -32.52 -1.21 -7.01
CA ARG A 152 -32.89 -0.60 -8.30
C ARG A 152 -32.17 -1.24 -9.48
N VAL A 153 -30.85 -1.47 -9.36
CA VAL A 153 -30.02 -1.97 -10.48
C VAL A 153 -30.00 -3.49 -10.56
N ALA A 154 -30.24 -4.19 -9.46
CA ALA A 154 -30.18 -5.65 -9.37
C ALA A 154 -31.28 -6.21 -8.44
N PRO A 155 -32.57 -6.08 -8.79
CA PRO A 155 -33.69 -6.44 -7.90
C PRO A 155 -33.74 -7.94 -7.55
N GLY A 156 -33.05 -8.80 -8.32
CA GLY A 156 -32.96 -10.24 -8.09
C GLY A 156 -31.81 -10.65 -7.17
N VAL A 157 -30.98 -9.72 -6.69
CA VAL A 157 -29.86 -10.05 -5.78
C VAL A 157 -30.39 -10.17 -4.35
N GLU A 158 -30.08 -11.30 -3.72
CA GLU A 158 -30.42 -11.54 -2.32
C GLU A 158 -29.44 -10.74 -1.42
N LEU A 159 -30.00 -9.81 -0.65
CA LEU A 159 -29.24 -8.98 0.30
C LEU A 159 -29.50 -9.45 1.73
N PRO A 160 -28.48 -9.51 2.59
CA PRO A 160 -28.69 -9.85 4.01
C PRO A 160 -29.60 -8.83 4.69
N ARG A 161 -30.26 -9.23 5.79
CA ARG A 161 -31.19 -8.36 6.52
C ARG A 161 -30.51 -7.14 7.13
N ALA A 162 -29.27 -7.31 7.62
CA ALA A 162 -28.48 -6.24 8.22
C ALA A 162 -27.40 -5.76 7.24
N ASP A 163 -27.18 -4.45 7.21
CA ASP A 163 -26.10 -3.84 6.44
C ASP A 163 -24.73 -4.04 7.12
N TRP A 164 -23.67 -4.03 6.32
CA TRP A 164 -22.28 -4.07 6.82
C TRP A 164 -21.79 -2.66 7.13
N HIS A 165 -22.36 -2.05 8.15
CA HIS A 165 -22.03 -0.68 8.54
C HIS A 165 -20.55 -0.50 8.87
N GLU A 166 -20.04 0.71 8.66
CA GLU A 166 -18.77 1.13 9.23
C GLU A 166 -18.81 1.08 10.76
N ILE A 167 -17.64 0.93 11.34
CA ILE A 167 -17.50 0.87 12.80
C ILE A 167 -16.53 1.94 13.30
N ILE A 168 -16.66 2.25 14.58
CA ILE A 168 -15.79 3.20 15.27
C ILE A 168 -15.59 2.76 16.72
N ASP A 169 -14.40 2.97 17.23
CA ASP A 169 -14.11 2.82 18.65
C ASP A 169 -14.52 4.09 19.38
N VAL A 170 -15.69 4.05 20.04
CA VAL A 170 -16.29 5.22 20.68
C VAL A 170 -15.38 5.78 21.77
N ASP A 171 -14.68 4.94 22.53
CA ASP A 171 -13.85 5.40 23.65
C ASP A 171 -12.62 6.20 23.18
N GLN A 172 -12.10 5.90 21.99
CA GLN A 172 -11.01 6.68 21.38
C GLN A 172 -11.43 8.06 20.88
N TRP A 173 -12.72 8.23 20.54
CA TRP A 173 -13.24 9.48 19.98
C TRP A 173 -13.95 10.33 21.01
N TRP A 174 -14.49 9.72 22.05
CA TRP A 174 -15.39 10.36 23.00
C TRP A 174 -14.77 11.56 23.72
N THR A 175 -15.53 12.64 23.76
CA THR A 175 -15.28 13.79 24.63
C THR A 175 -16.53 14.08 25.41
N ASP A 176 -16.43 14.07 26.73
CA ASP A 176 -17.57 14.41 27.59
C ASP A 176 -17.95 15.89 27.44
N ARG A 177 -19.20 16.15 27.11
CA ARG A 177 -19.72 17.48 26.83
C ARG A 177 -20.90 17.80 27.72
N SER A 178 -20.73 18.78 28.60
CA SER A 178 -21.78 19.28 29.45
C SER A 178 -22.71 20.30 28.78
N GLY A 179 -22.42 20.71 27.55
CA GLY A 179 -23.16 21.71 26.77
C GLY A 179 -22.24 22.45 25.80
N PRO A 180 -22.78 23.39 25.03
CA PRO A 180 -21.98 24.26 24.17
C PRO A 180 -20.91 25.03 24.94
N ALA A 181 -19.75 25.24 24.34
CA ALA A 181 -18.57 25.76 25.01
C ALA A 181 -18.60 27.30 25.21
N GLY A 182 -19.21 28.04 24.30
CA GLY A 182 -19.13 29.50 24.23
C GLY A 182 -20.48 30.21 24.21
N ALA A 183 -20.46 31.54 24.22
CA ALA A 183 -21.65 32.38 24.04
C ALA A 183 -22.19 32.35 22.60
N ILE A 184 -21.31 32.10 21.62
CA ILE A 184 -21.65 31.96 20.20
C ILE A 184 -21.37 30.51 19.82
N PRO A 185 -22.37 29.75 19.31
CA PRO A 185 -22.17 28.38 18.89
C PRO A 185 -21.19 28.25 17.72
N VAL A 186 -20.35 27.22 17.77
CA VAL A 186 -19.44 26.86 16.70
C VAL A 186 -20.01 25.66 15.95
N ILE A 187 -20.38 25.86 14.70
CA ILE A 187 -20.78 24.77 13.82
C ILE A 187 -19.66 24.45 12.85
N GLY A 188 -19.62 23.24 12.30
CA GLY A 188 -18.62 22.93 11.31
C GLY A 188 -18.74 21.57 10.66
N ARG A 189 -17.81 21.31 9.80
CA ARG A 189 -17.67 20.02 9.11
C ARG A 189 -16.21 19.73 8.75
N HIS A 190 -15.92 18.47 8.54
CA HIS A 190 -14.65 18.08 7.94
C HIS A 190 -14.86 17.10 6.76
N GLY A 191 -13.91 17.03 5.86
CA GLY A 191 -13.97 16.11 4.73
C GLY A 191 -12.90 16.37 3.69
N ARG A 192 -12.78 15.43 2.73
CA ARG A 192 -11.90 15.64 1.58
C ARG A 192 -12.42 16.77 0.71
N PRO A 193 -11.52 17.51 0.03
CA PRO A 193 -11.91 18.48 -0.98
C PRO A 193 -12.52 17.75 -2.20
N ASP A 194 -13.84 17.74 -2.23
CA ASP A 194 -14.62 17.09 -3.28
C ASP A 194 -15.88 17.92 -3.54
N PRO A 195 -16.11 18.42 -4.78
CA PRO A 195 -17.24 19.28 -5.09
C PRO A 195 -18.61 18.67 -4.78
N VAL A 196 -18.78 17.36 -4.91
CA VAL A 196 -20.08 16.70 -4.63
C VAL A 196 -20.38 16.59 -3.15
N LYS A 197 -19.41 16.80 -2.27
CA LYS A 197 -19.61 16.83 -0.81
C LYS A 197 -20.22 18.15 -0.31
N TRP A 198 -20.44 19.12 -1.18
CA TRP A 198 -21.04 20.41 -0.86
C TRP A 198 -22.38 20.60 -1.59
N PRO A 199 -23.35 21.30 -1.01
CA PRO A 199 -24.55 21.70 -1.74
C PRO A 199 -24.17 22.43 -3.03
N ARG A 200 -24.87 22.16 -4.12
CA ARG A 200 -24.58 22.79 -5.41
C ARG A 200 -24.91 24.28 -5.38
N GLU A 201 -26.04 24.62 -4.77
CA GLU A 201 -26.58 25.97 -4.78
C GLU A 201 -25.94 26.83 -3.69
N PRO A 202 -25.43 28.03 -4.02
CA PRO A 202 -24.83 28.93 -3.05
C PRO A 202 -25.77 29.31 -1.90
N ASP A 203 -27.06 29.37 -2.14
CA ASP A 203 -28.06 29.71 -1.11
C ASP A 203 -28.19 28.61 -0.06
N GLU A 204 -28.14 27.34 -0.46
CA GLU A 204 -28.14 26.22 0.49
C GLU A 204 -26.86 26.23 1.35
N ILE A 205 -25.71 26.60 0.77
CA ILE A 205 -24.47 26.77 1.54
C ILE A 205 -24.64 27.91 2.57
N ARG A 206 -25.20 29.08 2.20
CA ARG A 206 -25.44 30.19 3.11
C ARG A 206 -26.40 29.85 4.22
N GLN A 207 -27.40 29.04 3.94
CA GLN A 207 -28.40 28.59 4.90
C GLN A 207 -27.82 27.57 5.90
N ALA A 208 -27.06 26.58 5.40
CA ALA A 208 -26.44 25.57 6.25
C ALA A 208 -25.27 26.11 7.09
N TYR A 209 -24.55 27.12 6.57
CA TYR A 209 -23.37 27.71 7.19
C TYR A 209 -23.46 29.23 7.19
N PRO A 210 -24.33 29.83 8.03
CA PRO A 210 -24.67 31.24 7.98
C PRO A 210 -23.51 32.17 8.35
N ASP A 211 -23.43 33.32 7.64
CA ASP A 211 -22.50 34.43 7.93
C ASP A 211 -23.25 35.56 8.67
N THR A 212 -23.72 35.28 9.87
CA THR A 212 -24.66 36.18 10.61
C THR A 212 -24.13 36.66 11.96
N GLY A 213 -22.89 36.34 12.32
CA GLY A 213 -22.26 36.80 13.56
C GLY A 213 -22.77 36.14 14.85
N ASP A 214 -23.93 35.52 14.85
CA ASP A 214 -24.50 34.72 15.96
C ASP A 214 -24.15 33.22 15.88
N VAL A 215 -23.39 32.82 14.84
CA VAL A 215 -22.83 31.47 14.64
C VAL A 215 -21.42 31.62 14.07
N ARG A 216 -20.49 30.83 14.56
CA ARG A 216 -19.17 30.67 13.94
C ARG A 216 -19.12 29.38 13.16
N VAL A 217 -18.41 29.39 12.02
CA VAL A 217 -18.27 28.21 11.16
C VAL A 217 -16.81 27.80 11.09
N ARG A 218 -16.51 26.54 11.36
CA ARG A 218 -15.19 25.93 11.16
C ARG A 218 -15.27 24.82 10.12
N ILE A 219 -14.36 24.82 9.18
CA ILE A 219 -14.31 23.83 8.09
C ILE A 219 -12.90 23.28 8.02
N LEU A 220 -12.77 21.95 8.04
CA LEU A 220 -11.50 21.28 7.87
C LEU A 220 -11.52 20.48 6.55
N GLY A 221 -10.87 21.02 5.51
CA GLY A 221 -10.78 20.45 4.17
C GLY A 221 -12.01 20.69 3.30
N GLY A 222 -11.76 21.09 2.06
CA GLY A 222 -12.79 21.34 1.04
C GLY A 222 -13.57 22.63 1.19
N GLY A 223 -13.23 23.48 2.15
CA GLY A 223 -13.91 24.76 2.34
C GLY A 223 -13.70 25.75 1.19
N GLU A 224 -12.59 25.63 0.49
CA GLU A 224 -12.27 26.41 -0.73
C GLU A 224 -13.35 26.24 -1.80
N ILE A 225 -13.96 25.06 -1.92
CA ILE A 225 -15.04 24.78 -2.88
C ILE A 225 -16.29 25.60 -2.56
N ALA A 226 -16.64 25.67 -1.26
CA ALA A 226 -17.77 26.47 -0.82
C ALA A 226 -17.49 27.97 -1.01
N VAL A 227 -16.28 28.42 -0.68
CA VAL A 227 -15.85 29.81 -0.87
C VAL A 227 -15.91 30.21 -2.35
N GLU A 228 -15.46 29.33 -3.25
CA GLU A 228 -15.56 29.55 -4.69
C GLU A 228 -17.03 29.71 -5.15
N ARG A 229 -17.92 28.82 -4.69
CA ARG A 229 -19.37 28.91 -5.02
C ARG A 229 -20.03 30.15 -4.45
N LEU A 230 -19.61 30.60 -3.28
CA LEU A 230 -20.12 31.82 -2.65
C LEU A 230 -19.56 33.10 -3.26
N GLY A 231 -18.46 33.03 -4.01
CA GLY A 231 -17.74 34.17 -4.58
C GLY A 231 -16.90 34.97 -3.59
N ARG A 232 -16.95 34.65 -2.30
CA ARG A 232 -16.16 35.24 -1.22
C ARG A 232 -16.08 34.32 -0.01
N CYS A 233 -15.04 34.44 0.80
CA CYS A 233 -15.00 33.79 2.11
C CYS A 233 -15.84 34.62 3.12
N PRO A 234 -16.85 34.03 3.78
CA PRO A 234 -17.61 34.69 4.83
C PRO A 234 -16.71 35.04 6.03
N SER A 235 -17.01 36.18 6.69
CA SER A 235 -16.16 36.72 7.76
C SER A 235 -16.21 35.91 9.06
N THR A 236 -17.26 35.09 9.24
CA THR A 236 -17.45 34.20 10.40
C THR A 236 -16.87 32.82 10.21
N TRP A 237 -16.24 32.53 9.04
CA TRP A 237 -15.70 31.25 8.71
C TRP A 237 -14.21 31.16 9.01
N ASP A 238 -13.82 30.03 9.64
CA ASP A 238 -12.44 29.57 9.81
C ASP A 238 -12.27 28.34 8.89
N VAL A 239 -11.56 28.54 7.77
CA VAL A 239 -11.37 27.51 6.74
C VAL A 239 -9.94 27.00 6.83
N LEU A 240 -9.81 25.73 7.19
CA LEU A 240 -8.56 25.01 7.32
C LEU A 240 -8.35 24.06 6.13
N GLU A 241 -7.12 23.92 5.69
CA GLU A 241 -6.76 22.96 4.65
C GLU A 241 -6.99 21.52 5.10
N PHE A 242 -7.19 20.63 4.14
CA PHE A 242 -7.32 19.20 4.42
C PHE A 242 -6.04 18.64 5.05
N GLY A 243 -6.18 18.07 6.26
CA GLY A 243 -5.05 17.52 7.01
C GLY A 243 -4.32 18.51 7.92
N ALA A 244 -4.76 19.78 7.99
CA ALA A 244 -4.16 20.78 8.90
C ALA A 244 -4.31 20.42 10.38
N GLU A 245 -5.41 19.75 10.75
CA GLU A 245 -5.67 19.21 12.09
C GLU A 245 -6.09 17.74 12.01
N GLN A 246 -5.92 17.00 13.10
CA GLN A 246 -6.53 15.67 13.22
C GLN A 246 -8.04 15.80 13.37
N PRO A 247 -8.86 14.97 12.70
CA PRO A 247 -10.32 15.06 12.79
C PRO A 247 -10.88 15.05 14.22
N ALA A 248 -10.29 14.25 15.11
CA ALA A 248 -10.71 14.19 16.50
C ALA A 248 -10.47 15.52 17.25
N ASP A 249 -9.34 16.19 17.02
CA ASP A 249 -9.01 17.47 17.62
C ASP A 249 -9.92 18.58 17.09
N PHE A 250 -10.12 18.59 15.78
CA PHE A 250 -11.05 19.50 15.13
C PHE A 250 -12.49 19.37 15.69
N LEU A 251 -13.00 18.14 15.78
CA LEU A 251 -14.36 17.89 16.30
C LEU A 251 -14.55 18.35 17.75
N ARG A 252 -13.48 18.32 18.57
CA ARG A 252 -13.54 18.85 19.94
C ARG A 252 -13.83 20.34 20.00
N THR A 253 -13.55 21.07 18.94
CA THR A 253 -13.77 22.53 18.86
C THR A 253 -15.17 22.92 18.41
N LEU A 254 -15.97 21.96 17.94
CA LEU A 254 -17.34 22.21 17.44
C LEU A 254 -18.38 22.01 18.54
N ASP A 255 -19.41 22.85 18.53
CA ASP A 255 -20.64 22.60 19.29
C ASP A 255 -21.64 21.76 18.49
N PHE A 256 -21.67 21.90 17.16
CA PHE A 256 -22.51 21.11 16.27
C PHE A 256 -21.76 20.75 14.98
N PHE A 257 -21.99 19.54 14.51
CA PHE A 257 -21.54 19.10 13.20
C PHE A 257 -22.68 19.21 12.19
N VAL A 258 -22.44 19.93 11.10
CA VAL A 258 -23.43 20.18 10.05
C VAL A 258 -22.95 19.57 8.74
N TYR A 259 -23.78 18.75 8.10
CA TYR A 259 -23.37 18.10 6.86
C TYR A 259 -24.51 18.05 5.84
N PHE A 260 -24.34 18.81 4.77
CA PHE A 260 -25.16 18.77 3.56
C PHE A 260 -24.24 18.62 2.35
N HIS A 261 -24.73 17.95 1.31
CA HIS A 261 -23.98 17.66 0.08
C HIS A 261 -24.85 17.86 -1.15
N ASP A 262 -24.27 17.75 -2.34
CA ASP A 262 -24.99 17.76 -3.61
C ASP A 262 -26.06 16.67 -3.60
N PRO A 263 -27.32 16.98 -3.97
CA PRO A 263 -28.43 16.02 -3.94
C PRO A 263 -28.23 14.84 -4.93
N HIS A 264 -27.34 14.98 -5.92
CA HIS A 264 -27.00 13.88 -6.83
C HIS A 264 -26.05 12.85 -6.21
N LEU A 265 -25.31 13.23 -5.16
CA LEU A 265 -24.44 12.31 -4.45
C LEU A 265 -25.26 11.28 -3.66
N VAL A 266 -25.04 10.02 -3.91
CA VAL A 266 -25.41 8.95 -2.97
C VAL A 266 -24.27 8.78 -1.99
N GLU A 267 -24.42 9.38 -0.81
CA GLU A 267 -23.43 9.20 0.26
C GLU A 267 -23.47 7.76 0.74
N ALA A 268 -22.38 7.04 0.56
CA ALA A 268 -22.34 5.60 0.85
C ALA A 268 -22.66 5.27 2.30
N PHE A 269 -22.13 6.08 3.24
CA PHE A 269 -22.40 5.88 4.67
C PHE A 269 -22.42 7.19 5.47
N GLY A 270 -21.47 8.10 5.25
CA GLY A 270 -21.29 9.31 6.05
C GLY A 270 -20.30 9.10 7.22
N ARG A 271 -19.09 8.64 6.92
CA ARG A 271 -18.03 8.39 7.93
C ARG A 271 -17.80 9.59 8.84
N THR A 272 -17.76 10.80 8.31
CA THR A 272 -17.54 12.03 9.09
C THR A 272 -18.71 12.34 10.05
N ILE A 273 -19.93 11.93 9.70
CA ILE A 273 -21.11 11.98 10.57
C ILE A 273 -20.91 11.05 11.77
N LEU A 274 -20.47 9.80 11.50
CA LEU A 274 -20.19 8.82 12.55
C LEU A 274 -19.10 9.31 13.51
N GLU A 275 -18.02 9.89 12.98
CA GLU A 275 -16.91 10.44 13.76
C GLU A 275 -17.36 11.59 14.66
N ALA A 276 -18.23 12.48 14.17
CA ALA A 276 -18.80 13.56 14.97
C ALA A 276 -19.67 13.03 16.12
N MET A 277 -20.56 12.07 15.84
CA MET A 277 -21.39 11.43 16.88
C MET A 277 -20.54 10.73 17.95
N ALA A 278 -19.50 9.98 17.51
CA ALA A 278 -18.58 9.30 18.41
C ALA A 278 -17.79 10.29 19.29
N SER A 279 -17.52 11.49 18.79
CA SER A 279 -16.86 12.58 19.54
C SER A 279 -17.80 13.35 20.48
N GLY A 280 -19.07 12.97 20.56
CA GLY A 280 -20.06 13.66 21.40
C GLY A 280 -20.52 15.00 20.80
N VAL A 281 -20.41 15.19 19.51
CA VAL A 281 -20.89 16.40 18.81
C VAL A 281 -22.27 16.12 18.25
N PRO A 282 -23.32 16.87 18.61
CA PRO A 282 -24.63 16.80 17.98
C PRO A 282 -24.52 17.03 16.47
N VAL A 283 -25.15 16.14 15.70
CA VAL A 283 -25.06 16.12 14.25
C VAL A 283 -26.37 16.60 13.63
N ILE A 284 -26.28 17.54 12.68
CA ILE A 284 -27.39 18.09 11.91
C ILE A 284 -27.19 17.73 10.43
N VAL A 285 -28.15 16.98 9.87
CA VAL A 285 -28.08 16.44 8.51
C VAL A 285 -29.45 16.47 7.82
N GLY A 286 -29.47 16.18 6.53
CA GLY A 286 -30.70 16.01 5.75
C GLY A 286 -31.45 14.72 6.11
N GLU A 287 -32.75 14.69 5.83
CA GLU A 287 -33.69 13.60 6.16
C GLU A 287 -33.26 12.24 5.58
N HIS A 288 -32.57 12.22 4.44
CA HIS A 288 -32.12 11.00 3.76
C HIS A 288 -31.14 10.15 4.58
N PHE A 289 -30.54 10.70 5.65
CA PHE A 289 -29.68 9.94 6.56
C PHE A 289 -30.46 9.22 7.68
N ARG A 290 -31.77 9.42 7.81
CA ARG A 290 -32.58 8.88 8.91
C ARG A 290 -32.56 7.36 9.02
N ASP A 291 -32.60 6.66 7.89
CA ASP A 291 -32.56 5.19 7.87
C ASP A 291 -31.22 4.62 8.39
N THR A 292 -30.14 5.41 8.30
CA THR A 292 -28.81 5.00 8.79
C THR A 292 -28.60 5.39 10.25
N PHE A 293 -28.95 6.62 10.65
CA PHE A 293 -28.62 7.19 11.96
C PHE A 293 -29.81 7.34 12.92
N ALA A 294 -31.01 7.01 12.47
CA ALA A 294 -32.24 7.02 13.26
C ALA A 294 -32.41 8.34 14.06
N ASP A 295 -32.69 8.26 15.35
CA ASP A 295 -32.86 9.40 16.24
C ASP A 295 -31.56 9.88 16.91
N ALA A 296 -30.40 9.35 16.47
CA ALA A 296 -29.10 9.79 16.95
C ALA A 296 -28.62 11.09 16.28
N ALA A 297 -29.19 11.44 15.12
CA ALA A 297 -28.95 12.72 14.44
C ALA A 297 -30.18 13.64 14.55
N LEU A 298 -29.95 14.90 14.24
CA LEU A 298 -30.97 15.93 14.09
C LEU A 298 -31.20 16.16 12.59
N TYR A 299 -32.45 16.25 12.18
CA TYR A 299 -32.82 16.31 10.77
C TYR A 299 -33.51 17.63 10.47
N THR A 300 -33.04 18.32 9.43
CA THR A 300 -33.62 19.53 8.89
C THR A 300 -33.15 19.78 7.47
N ASP A 301 -33.78 20.71 6.78
CA ASP A 301 -33.24 21.31 5.57
C ASP A 301 -32.18 22.36 5.90
N PRO A 302 -31.32 22.77 4.95
CA PRO A 302 -30.32 23.81 5.17
C PRO A 302 -30.86 25.08 5.82
N SER A 303 -32.08 25.49 5.49
CA SER A 303 -32.74 26.69 6.02
C SER A 303 -33.08 26.62 7.50
N GLY A 304 -33.28 25.41 8.05
CA GLY A 304 -33.63 25.21 9.46
C GLY A 304 -32.41 25.10 10.40
N VAL A 305 -31.18 25.02 9.87
CA VAL A 305 -29.97 24.78 10.66
C VAL A 305 -29.78 25.87 11.73
N ARG A 306 -29.85 27.15 11.34
CA ARG A 306 -29.61 28.27 12.25
C ARG A 306 -30.56 28.27 13.44
N ASP A 307 -31.85 28.05 13.22
CA ASP A 307 -32.87 28.07 14.27
C ASP A 307 -32.72 26.87 15.21
N LEU A 308 -32.41 25.70 14.64
CA LEU A 308 -32.13 24.48 15.41
C LEU A 308 -30.88 24.63 16.29
N VAL A 309 -29.80 25.17 15.76
CA VAL A 309 -28.56 25.45 16.51
C VAL A 309 -28.83 26.42 17.65
N ARG A 310 -29.57 27.51 17.42
CA ARG A 310 -29.89 28.51 18.43
C ARG A 310 -30.75 27.93 19.56
N ALA A 311 -31.77 27.15 19.21
CA ALA A 311 -32.64 26.50 20.18
C ALA A 311 -31.86 25.55 21.12
N LEU A 312 -31.03 24.69 20.54
CA LEU A 312 -30.24 23.73 21.29
C LEU A 312 -29.06 24.36 22.06
N HIS A 313 -28.50 25.45 21.54
CA HIS A 313 -27.46 26.19 22.25
C HIS A 313 -27.98 26.79 23.57
N GLN A 314 -29.26 27.15 23.62
CA GLN A 314 -29.91 27.70 24.79
C GLN A 314 -30.42 26.61 25.78
N ASP A 315 -30.66 25.38 25.28
CA ASP A 315 -31.16 24.27 26.10
C ASP A 315 -30.07 23.21 26.34
N ARG A 316 -29.28 23.44 27.38
CA ARG A 316 -28.21 22.51 27.78
C ARG A 316 -28.72 21.11 28.17
N ALA A 317 -29.94 21.00 28.64
CA ALA A 317 -30.50 19.69 29.05
C ALA A 317 -30.81 18.86 27.81
N GLN A 318 -31.47 19.47 26.81
CA GLN A 318 -31.75 18.84 25.53
C GLN A 318 -30.45 18.53 24.74
N TYR A 319 -29.49 19.45 24.74
CA TYR A 319 -28.17 19.20 24.15
C TYR A 319 -27.51 17.92 24.69
N ARG A 320 -27.41 17.80 26.02
CA ARG A 320 -26.84 16.61 26.68
C ARG A 320 -27.63 15.34 26.36
N ALA A 321 -28.94 15.40 26.36
CA ALA A 321 -29.79 14.26 26.03
C ALA A 321 -29.52 13.75 24.61
N ILE A 322 -29.29 14.65 23.65
CA ILE A 322 -28.92 14.31 22.27
C ILE A 322 -27.54 13.64 22.23
N VAL A 323 -26.55 14.23 22.90
CA VAL A 323 -25.18 13.69 22.97
C VAL A 323 -25.17 12.27 23.52
N HIS A 324 -25.84 12.02 24.64
CA HIS A 324 -25.88 10.68 25.24
C HIS A 324 -26.64 9.68 24.38
N ARG A 325 -27.79 10.06 23.82
CA ARG A 325 -28.54 9.19 22.89
C ARG A 325 -27.72 8.81 21.67
N ALA A 326 -26.99 9.77 21.08
CA ALA A 326 -26.12 9.52 19.95
C ALA A 326 -24.97 8.56 20.31
N ARG A 327 -24.34 8.74 21.49
CA ARG A 327 -23.30 7.82 21.98
C ARG A 327 -23.83 6.39 22.14
N GLU A 328 -24.92 6.21 22.85
CA GLU A 328 -25.54 4.88 23.06
C GLU A 328 -25.90 4.20 21.74
N PHE A 329 -26.43 4.99 20.80
CA PHE A 329 -26.75 4.49 19.45
C PHE A 329 -25.50 4.04 18.69
N VAL A 330 -24.45 4.89 18.65
CA VAL A 330 -23.20 4.58 17.96
C VAL A 330 -22.52 3.36 18.56
N GLU A 331 -22.41 3.30 19.90
CA GLU A 331 -21.80 2.17 20.60
C GLU A 331 -22.53 0.84 20.30
N ARG A 332 -23.84 0.83 20.36
CA ARG A 332 -24.67 -0.35 20.11
C ARG A 332 -24.64 -0.78 18.64
N ARG A 333 -24.70 0.16 17.68
CA ARG A 333 -24.91 -0.14 16.26
C ARG A 333 -23.61 -0.15 15.46
N PHE A 334 -22.66 0.70 15.80
CA PHE A 334 -21.42 0.93 15.08
C PHE A 334 -20.15 0.72 15.91
N GLY A 335 -20.31 0.23 17.16
CA GLY A 335 -19.18 -0.11 18.03
C GLY A 335 -18.52 -1.44 17.65
N ASN A 336 -17.34 -1.68 18.22
CA ASN A 336 -16.53 -2.88 17.98
C ASN A 336 -17.31 -4.19 18.23
N ALA A 337 -18.13 -4.25 19.29
CA ALA A 337 -18.93 -5.43 19.62
C ALA A 337 -19.93 -5.80 18.51
N SER A 338 -20.55 -4.80 17.85
CA SER A 338 -21.44 -5.02 16.72
C SER A 338 -20.71 -5.66 15.54
N HIS A 339 -19.48 -5.21 15.27
CA HIS A 339 -18.64 -5.80 14.22
C HIS A 339 -18.32 -7.27 14.53
N ILE A 340 -17.80 -7.56 15.70
CA ILE A 340 -17.44 -8.93 16.09
C ILE A 340 -18.64 -9.88 16.02
N SER A 341 -19.80 -9.42 16.48
CA SER A 341 -21.05 -10.20 16.40
C SER A 341 -21.42 -10.59 14.96
N ARG A 342 -21.29 -9.65 14.00
CA ARG A 342 -21.66 -9.92 12.58
C ARG A 342 -20.68 -10.87 11.85
N LEU A 343 -19.43 -10.98 12.32
CA LEU A 343 -18.49 -11.92 11.76
C LEU A 343 -18.91 -13.38 11.99
N ARG A 344 -19.63 -13.67 13.11
CA ARG A 344 -20.06 -15.03 13.51
C ARG A 344 -18.88 -15.99 13.67
N LEU A 345 -17.74 -15.49 14.13
CA LEU A 345 -16.52 -16.25 14.36
C LEU A 345 -16.26 -16.39 15.86
N ARG A 346 -15.56 -17.47 16.23
CA ARG A 346 -15.00 -17.62 17.56
C ARG A 346 -13.52 -17.23 17.53
N PRO A 347 -13.03 -16.50 18.54
CA PRO A 347 -11.62 -16.14 18.65
C PRO A 347 -10.73 -17.38 18.57
N SER A 348 -9.63 -17.29 17.82
CA SER A 348 -8.62 -18.37 17.69
C SER A 348 -7.38 -18.10 18.55
N GLY A 349 -7.24 -16.91 19.14
CA GLY A 349 -6.07 -16.50 19.90
C GLY A 349 -6.39 -15.52 21.04
N PRO A 350 -5.36 -15.04 21.75
CA PRO A 350 -5.51 -14.00 22.76
C PRO A 350 -5.85 -12.65 22.11
N ALA A 351 -6.57 -11.81 22.86
CA ALA A 351 -6.83 -10.43 22.46
C ALA A 351 -5.50 -9.68 22.26
N ARG A 352 -5.41 -8.95 21.16
CA ARG A 352 -4.29 -8.06 20.85
C ARG A 352 -4.83 -6.65 20.73
N THR A 353 -4.37 -5.76 21.56
CA THR A 353 -4.66 -4.33 21.43
C THR A 353 -3.49 -3.66 20.75
N ALA A 354 -3.76 -2.64 19.92
CA ALA A 354 -2.71 -1.71 19.55
C ALA A 354 -2.09 -1.22 20.86
N ALA A 355 -0.81 -1.48 21.05
CA ALA A 355 -0.11 -0.85 22.15
C ALA A 355 -0.30 0.65 21.95
N LEU A 356 -0.96 1.32 22.88
CA LEU A 356 -0.81 2.75 23.06
C LEU A 356 0.70 2.95 23.01
N SER A 357 1.18 3.60 21.95
CA SER A 357 2.59 3.63 21.55
C SER A 357 3.49 3.52 22.78
N PRO A 358 4.27 2.43 22.97
CA PRO A 358 5.19 2.39 24.09
C PRO A 358 6.08 3.61 23.96
N PRO A 359 6.49 4.24 25.06
CA PRO A 359 7.47 5.30 25.03
C PRO A 359 8.66 4.83 24.22
N ALA A 360 9.31 5.73 23.48
CA ALA A 360 10.28 5.50 22.42
C ALA A 360 11.49 4.57 22.75
N GLU A 361 11.56 4.04 23.94
CA GLU A 361 12.74 3.35 24.48
C GLU A 361 12.88 1.86 24.19
N ALA A 362 11.94 1.20 23.50
CA ALA A 362 12.00 -0.25 23.27
C ALA A 362 11.66 -0.72 21.84
N ARG A 363 11.81 0.13 20.82
CA ARG A 363 11.59 -0.30 19.44
C ARG A 363 12.90 -0.79 18.83
N THR A 364 12.86 -1.99 18.25
CA THR A 364 13.94 -2.47 17.37
C THR A 364 14.21 -1.40 16.31
N PRO A 365 15.46 -0.95 16.14
CA PRO A 365 15.77 0.06 15.14
C PRO A 365 15.37 -0.43 13.74
N ARG A 366 14.70 0.42 12.97
CA ARG A 366 14.28 0.08 11.62
C ARG A 366 15.30 0.54 10.59
N VAL A 367 15.36 -0.25 9.52
CA VAL A 367 16.19 0.04 8.36
C VAL A 367 15.27 0.25 7.15
N LEU A 368 15.36 1.40 6.49
CA LEU A 368 14.73 1.62 5.20
C LEU A 368 15.64 1.05 4.12
N LEU A 369 15.15 0.08 3.36
CA LEU A 369 15.82 -0.49 2.20
C LEU A 369 15.21 0.13 0.94
N MET A 370 15.95 0.96 0.23
CA MET A 370 15.44 1.76 -0.88
C MET A 370 16.12 1.40 -2.20
N GLY A 371 15.32 1.15 -3.24
CA GLY A 371 15.84 0.90 -4.59
C GLY A 371 14.82 0.24 -5.51
N GLU A 372 15.27 0.01 -6.74
CA GLU A 372 14.49 -0.66 -7.78
C GLU A 372 14.89 -2.14 -7.96
N GLN A 373 16.06 -2.53 -7.43
CA GLN A 373 16.58 -3.90 -7.50
C GLN A 373 16.03 -4.74 -6.33
N LEU A 374 14.75 -5.06 -6.44
CA LEU A 374 13.98 -5.67 -5.34
C LEU A 374 14.55 -7.01 -4.88
N ASP A 375 14.99 -7.87 -5.79
CA ASP A 375 15.48 -9.21 -5.46
C ASP A 375 16.67 -9.15 -4.49
N ARG A 376 17.61 -8.23 -4.73
CA ARG A 376 18.76 -8.03 -3.85
C ARG A 376 18.37 -7.44 -2.48
N LEU A 377 17.52 -6.42 -2.48
CA LEU A 377 17.03 -5.82 -1.23
C LEU A 377 16.23 -6.82 -0.39
N LEU A 378 15.43 -7.67 -1.02
CA LEU A 378 14.67 -8.73 -0.34
C LEU A 378 15.60 -9.82 0.22
N ALA A 379 16.64 -10.20 -0.52
CA ALA A 379 17.63 -11.16 -0.04
C ALA A 379 18.32 -10.67 1.23
N ILE A 380 18.66 -9.38 1.28
CA ILE A 380 19.25 -8.73 2.47
C ILE A 380 18.22 -8.64 3.59
N ALA A 381 16.99 -8.16 3.29
CA ALA A 381 15.95 -7.96 4.29
C ALA A 381 15.61 -9.24 5.08
N ARG A 382 15.59 -10.40 4.42
CA ARG A 382 15.36 -11.71 5.04
C ARG A 382 16.40 -12.09 6.09
N ARG A 383 17.58 -11.48 6.05
CA ARG A 383 18.75 -11.80 6.88
C ARG A 383 19.09 -10.71 7.91
N LEU A 384 18.44 -9.54 7.79
CA LEU A 384 18.63 -8.47 8.76
C LEU A 384 17.97 -8.83 10.10
N PRO A 385 18.68 -8.66 11.22
CA PRO A 385 18.09 -8.82 12.56
C PRO A 385 17.16 -7.66 12.94
N ALA A 386 17.23 -6.54 12.21
CA ALA A 386 16.40 -5.35 12.41
C ALA A 386 15.14 -5.42 11.53
N GLU A 387 14.05 -4.74 11.95
CA GLU A 387 12.87 -4.60 11.10
C GLU A 387 13.21 -3.78 9.87
N ALA A 388 13.03 -4.38 8.69
CA ALA A 388 13.22 -3.72 7.41
C ALA A 388 11.91 -3.18 6.84
N VAL A 389 11.98 -1.98 6.24
CA VAL A 389 10.90 -1.38 5.46
C VAL A 389 11.41 -1.19 4.04
N LEU A 390 10.75 -1.79 3.07
CA LEU A 390 11.12 -1.64 1.67
C LEU A 390 10.52 -0.35 1.09
N VAL A 391 11.35 0.47 0.47
CA VAL A 391 10.97 1.74 -0.16
C VAL A 391 11.24 1.64 -1.65
N THR A 392 10.21 1.57 -2.48
CA THR A 392 10.36 1.30 -3.92
C THR A 392 9.35 2.04 -4.79
N GLY A 393 9.74 2.36 -6.02
CA GLY A 393 8.86 2.86 -7.08
C GLY A 393 8.19 1.76 -7.90
N SER A 394 8.54 0.49 -7.67
CA SER A 394 7.98 -0.64 -8.42
C SER A 394 6.46 -0.77 -8.18
N GLU A 395 5.72 -1.04 -9.25
CA GLU A 395 4.28 -1.33 -9.18
C GLU A 395 3.99 -2.73 -8.61
N VAL A 396 4.96 -3.62 -8.65
CA VAL A 396 4.85 -4.99 -8.11
C VAL A 396 5.18 -4.94 -6.62
N LEU A 397 4.21 -5.28 -5.80
CA LEU A 397 4.43 -5.42 -4.35
C LEU A 397 5.23 -6.69 -4.08
N PRO A 398 6.38 -6.58 -3.41
CA PRO A 398 7.13 -7.77 -3.03
C PRO A 398 6.35 -8.57 -1.98
N SER A 399 6.34 -9.87 -2.19
CA SER A 399 5.56 -10.86 -1.44
C SER A 399 6.23 -11.36 -0.15
N ALA A 400 7.21 -10.64 0.40
CA ALA A 400 8.10 -11.17 1.45
C ALA A 400 7.61 -10.94 2.90
N GLY A 401 6.38 -10.50 3.13
CA GLY A 401 5.88 -10.19 4.48
C GLY A 401 6.50 -8.92 5.08
N LEU A 402 7.19 -8.12 4.27
CA LEU A 402 7.79 -6.85 4.66
C LEU A 402 6.80 -5.69 4.53
N LEU A 403 7.00 -4.66 5.35
CA LEU A 403 6.36 -3.38 5.11
C LEU A 403 6.91 -2.75 3.83
N VAL A 404 6.01 -2.28 2.97
CA VAL A 404 6.38 -1.64 1.71
C VAL A 404 5.83 -0.22 1.67
N GLU A 405 6.73 0.73 1.43
CA GLU A 405 6.42 2.14 1.16
C GLU A 405 6.66 2.42 -0.32
N HIS A 406 5.61 2.76 -1.04
CA HIS A 406 5.73 3.08 -2.45
C HIS A 406 6.20 4.52 -2.67
N LEU A 407 7.20 4.67 -3.54
CA LEU A 407 7.59 5.96 -4.09
C LEU A 407 6.84 6.18 -5.42
N PRO A 408 6.12 7.30 -5.57
CA PRO A 408 5.64 7.69 -6.89
C PRO A 408 6.83 8.00 -7.82
N PRO A 409 6.61 8.06 -9.15
CA PRO A 409 7.65 8.50 -10.07
C PRO A 409 8.24 9.83 -9.59
N ILE A 410 9.56 9.83 -9.38
CA ILE A 410 10.26 10.96 -8.77
C ILE A 410 10.50 12.01 -9.85
N THR A 411 9.91 13.20 -9.64
CA THR A 411 10.04 14.33 -10.57
C THR A 411 10.98 15.41 -10.07
N SER A 412 11.22 15.51 -8.75
CA SER A 412 12.13 16.49 -8.17
C SER A 412 12.94 15.97 -6.98
N ALA A 413 14.13 16.55 -6.79
CA ALA A 413 14.99 16.26 -5.64
C ALA A 413 14.33 16.68 -4.31
N GLU A 414 13.60 17.80 -4.30
CA GLU A 414 12.91 18.33 -3.12
C GLU A 414 11.79 17.40 -2.66
N PHE A 415 11.01 16.86 -3.61
CA PHE A 415 9.97 15.90 -3.30
C PHE A 415 10.56 14.63 -2.64
N LEU A 416 11.61 14.06 -3.24
CA LEU A 416 12.24 12.85 -2.69
C LEU A 416 12.84 13.10 -1.31
N ARG A 417 13.54 14.23 -1.13
CA ARG A 417 14.06 14.64 0.18
C ARG A 417 12.97 14.74 1.23
N ALA A 418 11.87 15.44 0.93
CA ALA A 418 10.74 15.60 1.85
C ALA A 418 10.08 14.24 2.17
N ARG A 419 9.92 13.37 1.18
CA ARG A 419 9.36 12.02 1.36
C ARG A 419 10.24 11.15 2.25
N LEU A 420 11.55 11.16 2.05
CA LEU A 420 12.50 10.40 2.87
C LEU A 420 12.47 10.87 4.32
N ARG A 421 12.49 12.19 4.58
CA ARG A 421 12.35 12.75 5.93
C ARG A 421 11.06 12.25 6.61
N HIS A 422 9.95 12.25 5.86
CA HIS A 422 8.68 11.74 6.36
C HIS A 422 8.76 10.25 6.71
N LEU A 423 9.33 9.42 5.82
CA LEU A 423 9.46 7.97 6.05
C LEU A 423 10.38 7.66 7.24
N ILE A 424 11.50 8.37 7.36
CA ILE A 424 12.43 8.24 8.50
C ILE A 424 11.69 8.54 9.81
N ALA A 425 10.91 9.62 9.85
CA ALA A 425 10.14 10.00 11.03
C ALA A 425 9.02 8.98 11.35
N VAL A 426 8.24 8.56 10.35
CA VAL A 426 7.11 7.62 10.52
C VAL A 426 7.60 6.25 11.02
N HIS A 427 8.70 5.76 10.45
CA HIS A 427 9.25 4.45 10.81
C HIS A 427 10.29 4.51 11.94
N THR A 428 10.61 5.70 12.45
CA THR A 428 11.71 5.89 13.42
C THR A 428 13.00 5.21 12.95
N ALA A 429 13.29 5.37 11.65
CA ALA A 429 14.38 4.66 11.01
C ALA A 429 15.75 5.19 11.52
N ARG A 430 16.68 4.28 11.77
CA ARG A 430 18.07 4.57 12.17
C ARG A 430 19.03 4.48 11.00
N ALA A 431 18.63 3.82 9.94
CA ALA A 431 19.43 3.72 8.74
C ALA A 431 18.58 3.74 7.48
N VAL A 432 19.16 4.24 6.40
CA VAL A 432 18.65 4.17 5.03
C VAL A 432 19.72 3.49 4.19
N VAL A 433 19.39 2.36 3.60
CA VAL A 433 20.24 1.64 2.65
C VAL A 433 19.69 1.87 1.25
N MET A 434 20.43 2.55 0.41
CA MET A 434 20.08 2.83 -0.97
C MET A 434 20.78 1.85 -1.90
N ASP A 435 20.02 1.18 -2.77
CA ASP A 435 20.53 0.29 -3.81
C ASP A 435 20.29 0.90 -5.19
N GLY A 436 21.34 1.10 -5.96
CA GLY A 436 21.29 1.64 -7.30
C GLY A 436 21.93 3.02 -7.46
N LEU A 437 21.35 3.87 -8.31
CA LEU A 437 21.93 5.17 -8.67
C LEU A 437 21.48 6.26 -7.67
N PRO A 438 22.42 6.98 -7.03
CA PRO A 438 22.06 7.99 -6.02
C PRO A 438 21.45 9.23 -6.69
N HIS A 439 20.16 9.44 -6.44
CA HIS A 439 19.42 10.63 -6.87
C HIS A 439 19.80 11.85 -6.04
N ASP A 440 19.75 13.06 -6.61
CA ASP A 440 20.12 14.30 -5.92
C ASP A 440 19.28 14.57 -4.66
N GLY A 441 18.03 14.12 -4.63
CA GLY A 441 17.17 14.21 -3.45
C GLY A 441 17.63 13.32 -2.29
N ILE A 442 18.27 12.19 -2.56
CA ILE A 442 18.88 11.33 -1.54
C ILE A 442 20.10 12.05 -0.95
N LEU A 443 20.97 12.57 -1.83
CA LEU A 443 22.15 13.32 -1.39
C LEU A 443 21.78 14.56 -0.54
N ALA A 444 20.68 15.23 -0.88
CA ALA A 444 20.18 16.31 -0.05
C ALA A 444 19.63 15.84 1.30
N ALA A 445 19.01 14.64 1.33
CA ALA A 445 18.47 14.07 2.57
C ALA A 445 19.54 13.58 3.54
N THR A 446 20.72 13.13 3.06
CA THR A 446 21.83 12.69 3.94
C THR A 446 22.34 13.80 4.87
N ALA A 447 22.14 15.05 4.51
CA ALA A 447 22.54 16.20 5.32
C ALA A 447 21.49 16.65 6.35
N ASP A 448 20.27 16.09 6.32
CA ASP A 448 19.15 16.57 7.14
C ASP A 448 19.19 16.08 8.59
N ASP A 449 19.63 14.85 8.80
CA ASP A 449 19.66 14.24 10.14
C ASP A 449 20.92 13.40 10.31
N PRO A 450 21.91 13.90 11.10
CA PRO A 450 23.17 13.19 11.34
C PRO A 450 23.01 11.92 12.21
N ALA A 451 21.84 11.73 12.84
CA ALA A 451 21.56 10.52 13.63
C ALA A 451 21.12 9.33 12.77
N VAL A 452 20.84 9.55 11.49
CA VAL A 452 20.47 8.51 10.53
C VAL A 452 21.71 8.06 9.76
N THR A 453 21.98 6.76 9.78
CA THR A 453 23.08 6.16 9.02
C THR A 453 22.67 5.97 7.57
N TRP A 454 23.41 6.52 6.62
CA TRP A 454 23.16 6.42 5.19
C TRP A 454 24.15 5.47 4.53
N LEU A 455 23.65 4.40 3.96
CA LEU A 455 24.44 3.36 3.33
C LEU A 455 24.08 3.23 1.85
N TRP A 456 25.09 2.99 1.03
CA TRP A 456 24.91 2.81 -0.40
C TRP A 456 25.40 1.45 -0.87
N ILE A 457 24.51 0.65 -1.48
CA ILE A 457 24.87 -0.57 -2.21
C ILE A 457 25.10 -0.15 -3.65
N ARG A 458 26.35 -0.12 -4.06
CA ARG A 458 26.83 0.34 -5.35
C ARG A 458 27.17 -0.85 -6.24
N PRO A 459 26.43 -1.12 -7.34
CA PRO A 459 26.83 -2.16 -8.28
C PRO A 459 28.22 -1.89 -8.90
N ALA A 460 28.98 -2.96 -9.15
CA ALA A 460 30.28 -2.91 -9.85
C ALA A 460 30.14 -2.70 -11.37
N MET A 461 31.26 -2.64 -12.06
CA MET A 461 31.39 -2.60 -13.52
C MET A 461 30.76 -1.38 -14.21
N TRP A 462 30.82 -0.21 -13.57
CA TRP A 462 30.35 1.00 -14.23
C TRP A 462 31.35 1.52 -15.25
N ARG A 463 30.89 1.67 -16.48
CA ARG A 463 31.74 2.13 -17.60
C ARG A 463 32.32 3.51 -17.31
N ARG A 464 33.54 3.73 -17.75
CA ARG A 464 34.21 5.06 -17.63
C ARG A 464 33.40 6.19 -18.26
N SER A 465 32.70 5.91 -19.36
CA SER A 465 31.91 6.91 -20.10
C SER A 465 30.55 7.25 -19.47
N THR A 466 29.92 6.34 -18.72
CA THR A 466 28.54 6.49 -18.26
C THR A 466 28.44 6.83 -16.78
N GLY A 467 29.31 6.31 -15.94
CA GLY A 467 29.25 6.45 -14.47
C GLY A 467 29.83 7.74 -13.90
N VAL A 468 30.41 8.62 -14.74
CA VAL A 468 31.19 9.79 -14.29
C VAL A 468 30.41 10.75 -13.38
N ARG A 469 29.13 10.98 -13.65
CA ARG A 469 28.30 11.91 -12.86
C ARG A 469 28.04 11.43 -11.43
N TRP A 470 28.22 10.13 -11.14
CA TRP A 470 28.05 9.56 -9.80
C TRP A 470 29.36 9.37 -9.07
N ARG A 471 30.48 9.55 -9.77
CA ARG A 471 31.80 9.51 -9.17
C ARG A 471 31.93 10.57 -8.08
N GLY A 472 32.48 10.19 -6.94
CA GLY A 472 32.62 11.07 -5.79
C GLY A 472 31.37 11.23 -4.92
N ARG A 473 30.20 10.68 -5.32
CA ARG A 473 29.00 10.70 -4.48
C ARG A 473 29.09 9.76 -3.28
N SER A 474 30.05 8.82 -3.29
CA SER A 474 30.33 7.92 -2.16
C SER A 474 30.59 8.69 -0.86
N ALA A 475 31.16 9.89 -0.92
CA ALA A 475 31.48 10.72 0.24
C ALA A 475 30.24 11.24 1.00
N ALA A 476 29.04 11.17 0.39
CA ALA A 476 27.80 11.55 1.06
C ALA A 476 27.22 10.45 1.95
N PHE A 477 27.74 9.22 1.87
CA PHE A 477 27.26 8.07 2.60
C PHE A 477 28.23 7.69 3.74
N ASP A 478 27.69 7.16 4.82
CA ASP A 478 28.48 6.65 5.96
C ASP A 478 29.17 5.32 5.66
N GLY A 479 28.74 4.63 4.61
CA GLY A 479 29.37 3.44 4.08
C GLY A 479 28.91 3.13 2.66
N VAL A 480 29.79 2.55 1.88
CA VAL A 480 29.52 2.06 0.53
C VAL A 480 29.91 0.60 0.46
N LEU A 481 28.96 -0.25 0.04
CA LEU A 481 29.13 -1.68 -0.15
C LEU A 481 29.01 -2.00 -1.64
N GLU A 482 29.97 -2.72 -2.16
CA GLU A 482 29.90 -3.26 -3.52
C GLU A 482 29.55 -4.75 -3.46
N PRO A 483 28.36 -5.15 -3.95
CA PRO A 483 28.05 -6.57 -4.09
C PRO A 483 29.07 -7.23 -5.02
N GLY A 484 29.58 -8.37 -4.63
CA GLY A 484 30.57 -9.12 -5.39
C GLY A 484 30.12 -9.35 -6.84
N GLU A 485 31.10 -9.41 -7.71
CA GLU A 485 30.87 -9.53 -9.16
C GLU A 485 31.66 -10.75 -9.69
N PHE A 486 30.94 -11.73 -10.26
CA PHE A 486 31.59 -12.88 -10.89
C PHE A 486 32.59 -12.47 -11.97
N ALA A 487 32.29 -11.41 -12.71
CA ALA A 487 33.12 -10.87 -13.76
C ALA A 487 34.09 -9.78 -13.28
N ALA A 488 34.38 -9.64 -12.00
CA ALA A 488 35.20 -8.57 -11.43
C ALA A 488 36.59 -8.45 -12.12
N ALA A 489 37.18 -9.57 -12.51
CA ALA A 489 38.46 -9.56 -13.22
C ALA A 489 38.40 -8.94 -14.65
N GLY A 490 37.18 -8.78 -15.19
CA GLY A 490 36.92 -8.09 -16.47
C GLY A 490 36.47 -6.64 -16.31
N ASP A 491 36.43 -6.09 -15.07
CA ASP A 491 36.03 -4.71 -14.81
C ASP A 491 37.16 -3.74 -15.20
N GLU A 492 36.98 -3.00 -16.29
CA GLU A 492 37.86 -1.93 -16.75
C GLU A 492 37.27 -0.54 -16.44
N GLY A 493 36.12 -0.48 -15.71
CA GLY A 493 35.40 0.73 -15.38
C GLY A 493 36.08 1.57 -14.29
N TRP A 494 35.43 2.65 -13.87
CA TRP A 494 35.94 3.49 -12.79
C TRP A 494 35.72 2.87 -11.40
N THR A 495 34.72 2.00 -11.24
CA THR A 495 34.45 1.27 -9.99
C THR A 495 35.62 0.39 -9.57
N ALA A 496 36.34 -0.20 -10.52
CA ALA A 496 37.55 -0.97 -10.24
C ALA A 496 38.69 -0.15 -9.59
N THR A 497 38.64 1.18 -9.68
CA THR A 497 39.69 2.09 -9.18
C THR A 497 39.32 2.81 -7.87
N GLU A 498 38.10 2.61 -7.36
CA GLU A 498 37.60 3.25 -6.14
C GLU A 498 37.28 2.17 -5.10
N PRO A 499 38.21 1.87 -4.16
CA PRO A 499 38.02 0.80 -3.19
C PRO A 499 36.87 1.12 -2.25
N VAL A 500 36.02 0.13 -1.99
CA VAL A 500 34.89 0.14 -1.07
C VAL A 500 34.81 -1.19 -0.34
N ASP A 501 33.95 -1.31 0.65
CA ASP A 501 33.66 -2.60 1.29
C ASP A 501 33.01 -3.54 0.25
N THR A 502 33.36 -4.82 0.25
CA THR A 502 32.86 -5.82 -0.69
C THR A 502 32.34 -7.05 0.02
N VAL A 503 31.37 -7.72 -0.57
CA VAL A 503 30.82 -9.02 -0.14
C VAL A 503 30.74 -9.96 -1.34
N ALA A 504 30.40 -11.23 -1.11
CA ALA A 504 30.11 -12.16 -2.21
C ALA A 504 28.92 -11.67 -3.08
N PRO A 505 28.74 -12.17 -4.31
CA PRO A 505 27.59 -11.81 -5.15
C PRO A 505 26.28 -12.08 -4.43
N ILE A 506 25.33 -11.12 -4.51
CA ILE A 506 24.02 -11.22 -3.84
C ILE A 506 22.98 -11.73 -4.83
N THR A 507 22.35 -12.86 -4.48
CA THR A 507 21.23 -13.47 -5.22
C THR A 507 20.01 -13.58 -4.31
N TYR A 508 18.82 -13.60 -4.90
CA TYR A 508 17.57 -13.72 -4.12
C TYR A 508 17.44 -15.09 -3.44
N TYR A 509 17.79 -16.16 -4.16
CA TYR A 509 17.77 -17.52 -3.65
C TYR A 509 19.16 -17.99 -3.26
N ASP A 510 19.24 -18.74 -2.17
CA ASP A 510 20.41 -19.57 -1.90
C ASP A 510 20.39 -20.78 -2.82
N ARG A 511 21.56 -21.22 -3.24
CA ARG A 511 21.68 -22.35 -4.15
C ARG A 511 21.03 -23.63 -3.59
N GLY A 512 21.07 -23.84 -2.28
CA GLY A 512 20.44 -24.97 -1.59
C GLY A 512 18.90 -24.91 -1.59
N GLU A 513 18.32 -23.72 -1.79
CA GLU A 513 16.87 -23.52 -1.88
C GLU A 513 16.35 -23.90 -3.28
N LEU A 514 17.22 -23.91 -4.29
CA LEU A 514 16.91 -24.32 -5.65
C LEU A 514 16.90 -25.85 -5.70
N LEU A 515 15.71 -26.45 -5.59
CA LEU A 515 15.54 -27.91 -5.68
C LEU A 515 16.14 -28.44 -7.00
N PRO A 516 16.61 -29.73 -7.02
CA PRO A 516 17.07 -30.36 -8.26
C PRO A 516 16.00 -30.26 -9.34
N ARG A 517 16.44 -30.05 -10.57
CA ARG A 517 15.57 -30.02 -11.75
C ARG A 517 14.73 -31.27 -11.82
N ARG A 518 13.41 -31.13 -11.94
CA ARG A 518 12.53 -32.22 -12.34
C ARG A 518 12.55 -32.27 -13.86
N GLU A 519 12.90 -33.42 -14.44
CA GLU A 519 12.65 -33.70 -15.84
C GLU A 519 11.14 -33.58 -16.09
N SER A 520 10.76 -32.51 -16.80
CA SER A 520 9.38 -32.37 -17.28
C SER A 520 9.24 -33.22 -18.54
N GLY A 521 8.27 -34.13 -18.61
CA GLY A 521 7.98 -34.94 -19.81
C GLY A 521 7.35 -34.13 -20.96
N GLY A 522 7.60 -32.81 -21.05
CA GLY A 522 7.09 -31.88 -22.05
C GLY A 522 8.21 -31.26 -22.90
N LEU A 523 7.85 -30.22 -23.67
CA LEU A 523 8.84 -29.40 -24.39
C LEU A 523 9.78 -28.71 -23.39
N PRO A 524 11.07 -28.53 -23.74
CA PRO A 524 12.01 -27.79 -22.89
C PRO A 524 11.55 -26.36 -22.68
N ALA A 525 11.79 -25.83 -21.47
CA ALA A 525 11.33 -24.54 -21.03
C ALA A 525 12.33 -23.44 -21.35
N LEU A 526 11.87 -22.35 -21.99
CA LEU A 526 12.63 -21.16 -22.34
C LEU A 526 12.23 -20.00 -21.42
N LEU A 527 13.18 -19.48 -20.64
CA LEU A 527 12.99 -18.29 -19.82
C LEU A 527 13.52 -17.04 -20.53
N LEU A 528 12.70 -15.99 -20.63
CA LEU A 528 13.08 -14.71 -21.23
C LEU A 528 13.14 -13.61 -20.17
N ARG A 529 14.27 -12.87 -20.10
CA ARG A 529 14.41 -11.72 -19.18
C ARG A 529 14.95 -10.48 -19.90
N GLY A 530 14.10 -9.47 -20.07
CA GLY A 530 14.46 -8.21 -20.71
C GLY A 530 14.73 -8.30 -22.22
N VAL A 531 14.41 -9.42 -22.86
CA VAL A 531 14.60 -9.68 -24.29
C VAL A 531 13.37 -10.34 -24.89
N ARG A 532 13.25 -10.26 -26.22
CA ARG A 532 12.25 -11.03 -26.98
C ARG A 532 13.00 -12.02 -27.87
N ALA A 533 12.73 -13.28 -27.69
CA ALA A 533 13.30 -14.36 -28.47
C ALA A 533 12.30 -15.52 -28.57
N GLY A 534 12.50 -16.39 -29.55
CA GLY A 534 11.75 -17.64 -29.69
C GLY A 534 12.68 -18.72 -30.22
N ILE A 535 12.52 -19.95 -29.74
CA ILE A 535 13.29 -21.11 -30.20
C ILE A 535 12.29 -22.20 -30.55
N GLU A 536 12.37 -22.73 -31.75
CA GLU A 536 11.51 -23.83 -32.18
C GLU A 536 11.71 -25.05 -31.28
N GLY A 537 10.59 -25.65 -30.86
CA GLY A 537 10.60 -26.82 -29.96
C GLY A 537 10.76 -26.46 -28.48
N PHE A 538 10.73 -25.17 -28.08
CA PHE A 538 10.71 -24.74 -26.68
C PHE A 538 9.38 -24.10 -26.31
N GLN A 539 9.00 -24.29 -25.05
CA GLN A 539 7.87 -23.58 -24.45
C GLN A 539 8.38 -22.38 -23.66
N VAL A 540 7.95 -21.17 -24.00
CA VAL A 540 8.23 -19.99 -23.20
C VAL A 540 7.50 -20.09 -21.87
N ILE A 541 8.21 -19.85 -20.78
CA ILE A 541 7.65 -19.81 -19.42
C ILE A 541 7.70 -18.39 -18.87
N ASP A 542 6.65 -18.06 -18.11
CA ASP A 542 6.58 -16.78 -17.40
C ASP A 542 7.54 -16.75 -16.21
N LEU A 543 7.99 -15.55 -15.86
CA LEU A 543 8.82 -15.31 -14.70
C LEU A 543 7.97 -15.44 -13.43
N ASP A 544 8.08 -16.56 -12.74
CA ASP A 544 7.54 -16.78 -11.42
C ASP A 544 8.62 -17.24 -10.43
N ALA A 545 8.29 -17.38 -9.16
CA ALA A 545 9.21 -17.83 -8.12
C ALA A 545 9.84 -19.21 -8.39
N GLN A 546 9.34 -19.97 -9.35
CA GLN A 546 9.83 -21.30 -9.72
C GLN A 546 10.44 -21.35 -11.12
N ALA A 547 10.43 -20.23 -11.89
CA ALA A 547 10.90 -20.21 -13.26
C ALA A 547 12.36 -20.66 -13.40
N LEU A 548 13.23 -20.22 -12.49
CA LEU A 548 14.65 -20.65 -12.47
C LEU A 548 14.82 -22.16 -12.32
N ARG A 549 13.89 -22.82 -11.62
CA ARG A 549 13.91 -24.29 -11.41
C ARG A 549 13.44 -25.07 -12.63
N ARG A 550 12.62 -24.45 -13.48
CA ARG A 550 11.99 -25.06 -14.64
C ARG A 550 12.71 -24.76 -15.97
N ALA A 551 13.47 -23.64 -16.00
CA ALA A 551 14.10 -23.20 -17.22
C ALA A 551 15.17 -24.18 -17.73
N ASP A 552 15.06 -24.64 -18.98
CA ASP A 552 16.03 -25.47 -19.66
C ASP A 552 17.06 -24.65 -20.42
N LEU A 553 16.69 -23.44 -20.77
CA LEU A 553 17.51 -22.42 -21.41
C LEU A 553 16.96 -21.04 -21.04
N ALA A 554 17.82 -20.08 -20.84
CA ALA A 554 17.45 -18.68 -20.71
C ALA A 554 18.04 -17.82 -21.82
N VAL A 555 17.28 -16.80 -22.25
CA VAL A 555 17.80 -15.69 -23.05
C VAL A 555 17.52 -14.42 -22.28
N ALA A 556 18.58 -13.68 -21.92
CA ALA A 556 18.45 -12.65 -20.91
C ALA A 556 19.42 -11.48 -21.11
N ARG A 557 19.07 -10.31 -20.55
CA ARG A 557 20.03 -9.21 -20.34
C ARG A 557 21.08 -9.66 -19.32
N ALA A 558 22.27 -9.06 -19.40
CA ALA A 558 23.35 -9.32 -18.46
C ALA A 558 23.42 -8.26 -17.35
N ASP A 559 22.26 -7.72 -16.92
CA ASP A 559 22.18 -6.88 -15.73
C ASP A 559 22.55 -7.68 -14.46
N TYR A 560 23.03 -6.99 -13.44
CA TYR A 560 23.60 -7.63 -12.25
C TYR A 560 22.72 -8.73 -11.65
N PRO A 561 21.42 -8.49 -11.29
CA PRO A 561 20.63 -9.53 -10.65
C PRO A 561 20.33 -10.71 -11.59
N THR A 562 19.94 -10.43 -12.83
CA THR A 562 19.65 -11.48 -13.83
C THR A 562 20.85 -12.37 -14.10
N PHE A 563 22.03 -11.77 -14.24
CA PHE A 563 23.27 -12.48 -14.51
C PHE A 563 23.65 -13.44 -13.38
N HIS A 564 23.72 -12.94 -12.15
CA HIS A 564 24.14 -13.75 -11.00
C HIS A 564 23.10 -14.81 -10.61
N GLU A 565 21.82 -14.50 -10.73
CA GLU A 565 20.72 -15.44 -10.48
C GLU A 565 20.78 -16.66 -11.43
N LEU A 566 20.90 -16.41 -12.73
CA LEU A 566 20.94 -17.47 -13.74
C LEU A 566 22.20 -18.34 -13.61
N LEU A 567 23.36 -17.74 -13.35
CA LEU A 567 24.59 -18.48 -13.10
C LEU A 567 24.52 -19.32 -11.82
N SER A 568 24.05 -18.72 -10.71
CA SER A 568 23.88 -19.42 -9.43
C SER A 568 22.89 -20.58 -9.53
N ALA A 569 21.80 -20.37 -10.28
CA ALA A 569 20.78 -21.41 -10.52
C ALA A 569 21.26 -22.51 -11.47
N GLY A 570 22.41 -22.34 -12.13
CA GLY A 570 22.93 -23.30 -13.11
C GLY A 570 22.09 -23.36 -14.40
N VAL A 571 21.41 -22.28 -14.75
CA VAL A 571 20.57 -22.22 -15.95
C VAL A 571 21.45 -21.93 -17.17
N PRO A 572 21.51 -22.80 -18.18
CA PRO A 572 22.16 -22.50 -19.45
C PRO A 572 21.62 -21.20 -20.03
N THR A 573 22.49 -20.23 -20.32
CA THR A 573 22.03 -18.87 -20.65
C THR A 573 22.76 -18.32 -21.88
N VAL A 574 21.97 -17.66 -22.75
CA VAL A 574 22.47 -16.74 -23.77
C VAL A 574 22.27 -15.32 -23.27
N PHE A 575 23.34 -14.61 -22.97
CA PHE A 575 23.25 -13.20 -22.59
C PHE A 575 23.24 -12.28 -23.80
N VAL A 576 22.29 -11.35 -23.80
CA VAL A 576 22.12 -10.29 -24.80
C VAL A 576 22.35 -8.94 -24.08
N PRO A 577 23.60 -8.47 -24.03
CA PRO A 577 23.96 -7.26 -23.30
C PRO A 577 23.22 -6.02 -23.78
N ASP A 578 22.84 -5.13 -22.83
CA ASP A 578 22.29 -3.82 -23.17
C ASP A 578 23.44 -2.82 -23.44
N PRO A 579 23.55 -2.25 -24.65
CA PRO A 579 24.61 -1.31 -24.97
C PRO A 579 24.46 0.04 -24.25
N ASP A 580 23.25 0.38 -23.81
CA ASP A 580 22.92 1.67 -23.17
C ASP A 580 22.93 1.61 -21.63
N ALA A 581 23.17 0.43 -21.04
CA ALA A 581 23.24 0.24 -19.60
C ALA A 581 24.40 1.02 -18.96
N VAL A 582 24.23 1.43 -17.70
CA VAL A 582 25.28 2.11 -16.92
C VAL A 582 26.45 1.16 -16.63
N ASP A 583 26.12 -0.08 -16.27
CA ASP A 583 27.08 -1.16 -16.05
C ASP A 583 27.55 -1.78 -17.40
N ASP A 584 28.74 -2.38 -17.39
CA ASP A 584 29.29 -3.03 -18.58
C ASP A 584 28.76 -4.46 -18.73
N GLN A 585 27.52 -4.57 -19.20
CA GLN A 585 26.88 -5.87 -19.44
C GLN A 585 27.61 -6.71 -20.48
N LEU A 586 28.28 -6.08 -21.46
CA LEU A 586 29.03 -6.80 -22.47
C LEU A 586 30.28 -7.45 -21.88
N ALA A 587 31.05 -6.72 -21.09
CA ALA A 587 32.21 -7.28 -20.39
C ALA A 587 31.81 -8.44 -19.47
N ARG A 588 30.69 -8.28 -18.75
CA ARG A 588 30.13 -9.33 -17.86
C ARG A 588 29.75 -10.58 -18.64
N ALA A 589 29.01 -10.45 -19.75
CA ALA A 589 28.60 -11.57 -20.59
C ALA A 589 29.78 -12.27 -21.25
N ARG A 590 30.76 -11.50 -21.75
CA ARG A 590 32.02 -12.05 -22.34
C ARG A 590 32.81 -12.84 -21.31
N PHE A 591 32.90 -12.35 -20.07
CA PHE A 591 33.60 -13.05 -19.02
C PHE A 591 32.98 -14.42 -18.73
N ALA A 592 31.65 -14.48 -18.62
CA ALA A 592 30.94 -15.73 -18.43
C ALA A 592 31.10 -16.69 -19.63
N ALA A 593 31.08 -16.16 -20.85
CA ALA A 593 31.29 -16.95 -22.06
C ALA A 593 32.72 -17.51 -22.13
N ALA A 594 33.74 -16.70 -21.81
CA ALA A 594 35.11 -17.13 -21.72
C ALA A 594 35.33 -18.21 -20.63
N ALA A 595 34.60 -18.12 -19.52
CA ALA A 595 34.56 -19.14 -18.50
C ALA A 595 33.79 -20.42 -18.89
N GLY A 596 33.11 -20.42 -20.05
CA GLY A 596 32.28 -21.52 -20.53
C GLY A 596 30.94 -21.68 -19.78
N ALA A 597 30.55 -20.70 -18.95
CA ALA A 597 29.35 -20.74 -18.12
C ALA A 597 28.10 -20.17 -18.81
N ALA A 598 28.27 -19.45 -19.94
CA ALA A 598 27.17 -18.88 -20.71
C ALA A 598 27.58 -18.71 -22.19
N LEU A 599 26.64 -18.29 -23.01
CA LEU A 599 26.91 -17.78 -24.36
C LEU A 599 26.65 -16.26 -24.35
N CYS A 600 27.42 -15.53 -25.19
CA CYS A 600 27.29 -14.08 -25.30
C CYS A 600 26.88 -13.71 -26.73
N TYR A 601 25.80 -12.90 -26.85
CA TYR A 601 25.48 -12.26 -28.12
C TYR A 601 26.34 -11.00 -28.30
N GLU A 602 27.04 -10.91 -29.44
CA GLU A 602 27.85 -9.77 -29.82
C GLU A 602 27.41 -9.18 -31.16
N ALA A 603 27.70 -7.91 -31.38
CA ALA A 603 27.42 -7.27 -32.65
C ALA A 603 28.08 -8.01 -33.81
N GLY A 604 27.30 -8.41 -34.81
CA GLY A 604 27.74 -9.21 -35.93
C GLY A 604 27.57 -10.73 -35.82
N THR A 605 27.11 -11.22 -34.65
CA THR A 605 26.69 -12.61 -34.48
C THR A 605 25.26 -12.77 -35.04
N ASP A 606 25.00 -13.84 -35.78
CA ASP A 606 23.65 -14.21 -36.15
C ASP A 606 22.92 -14.76 -34.91
N MET A 607 21.81 -14.12 -34.54
CA MET A 607 21.04 -14.48 -33.35
C MET A 607 20.40 -15.86 -33.49
N ASP A 608 19.87 -16.20 -34.66
CA ASP A 608 19.17 -17.47 -34.88
C ASP A 608 20.16 -18.64 -34.82
N ASP A 609 21.37 -18.47 -35.40
CA ASP A 609 22.45 -19.47 -35.31
C ASP A 609 22.91 -19.66 -33.85
N LEU A 610 23.05 -18.58 -33.09
CA LEU A 610 23.44 -18.63 -31.68
C LEU A 610 22.39 -19.36 -30.84
N LEU A 611 21.11 -19.06 -31.06
CA LEU A 611 20.00 -19.70 -30.37
C LEU A 611 19.84 -21.18 -30.74
N ALA A 612 20.03 -21.52 -32.03
CA ALA A 612 20.04 -22.91 -32.48
C ALA A 612 21.20 -23.71 -31.86
N HIS A 613 22.37 -23.08 -31.71
CA HIS A 613 23.49 -23.68 -30.98
C HIS A 613 23.17 -23.89 -29.50
N ALA A 614 22.64 -22.88 -28.84
CA ALA A 614 22.24 -22.94 -27.42
C ALA A 614 21.15 -23.99 -27.13
N ALA A 615 20.26 -24.24 -28.10
CA ALA A 615 19.16 -25.19 -27.97
C ALA A 615 19.65 -26.66 -27.95
N ARG A 616 20.87 -26.94 -28.38
CA ARG A 616 21.41 -28.31 -28.40
C ARG A 616 21.54 -28.88 -26.98
N PRO A 617 21.10 -30.11 -26.74
CA PRO A 617 21.17 -30.73 -25.40
C PRO A 617 22.59 -30.85 -24.85
N ASP A 618 23.59 -31.17 -25.68
CA ASP A 618 24.99 -31.28 -25.28
C ASP A 618 25.57 -29.94 -24.85
N VAL A 619 25.21 -28.84 -25.51
CA VAL A 619 25.62 -27.48 -25.16
C VAL A 619 24.99 -27.06 -23.84
N ARG A 620 23.69 -27.29 -23.65
CA ARG A 620 23.01 -26.97 -22.41
C ARG A 620 23.56 -27.72 -21.21
N VAL A 621 23.87 -29.00 -21.36
CA VAL A 621 24.51 -29.82 -20.32
C VAL A 621 25.90 -29.27 -19.97
N ALA A 622 26.71 -28.92 -20.97
CA ALA A 622 28.04 -28.37 -20.74
C ALA A 622 28.00 -27.04 -20.01
N LEU A 623 27.11 -26.12 -20.41
CA LEU A 623 26.93 -24.82 -19.74
C LEU A 623 26.47 -25.01 -18.28
N ALA A 624 25.48 -25.88 -18.02
CA ALA A 624 25.01 -26.16 -16.67
C ALA A 624 26.08 -26.75 -15.75
N GLN A 625 26.90 -27.68 -16.29
CA GLN A 625 28.03 -28.25 -15.57
C GLN A 625 29.05 -27.17 -15.20
N ARG A 626 29.36 -26.30 -16.16
CA ARG A 626 30.32 -25.23 -15.92
C ARG A 626 29.82 -24.21 -14.91
N CYS A 627 28.55 -23.84 -14.96
CA CYS A 627 27.92 -23.01 -13.90
C CYS A 627 28.05 -23.65 -12.51
N ALA A 628 27.95 -24.98 -12.41
CA ALA A 628 28.15 -25.69 -11.15
C ALA A 628 29.58 -25.59 -10.61
N GLU A 629 30.58 -25.56 -11.48
CA GLU A 629 31.99 -25.46 -11.12
C GLU A 629 32.42 -24.05 -10.71
N VAL A 630 31.81 -23.01 -11.28
CA VAL A 630 32.13 -21.60 -11.01
C VAL A 630 31.18 -20.98 -9.97
N ALA A 631 30.46 -21.79 -9.22
CA ALA A 631 29.49 -21.34 -8.24
C ALA A 631 30.14 -20.47 -7.15
N PHE A 632 29.43 -19.46 -6.73
CA PHE A 632 29.78 -18.56 -5.64
C PHE A 632 28.76 -18.70 -4.47
N GLU A 633 29.18 -18.31 -3.27
CA GLU A 633 28.28 -18.20 -2.12
C GLU A 633 27.43 -16.93 -2.23
N ASN A 634 26.22 -16.96 -1.62
CA ASN A 634 25.35 -15.81 -1.60
C ASN A 634 25.77 -14.80 -0.53
N GLY A 635 26.21 -13.63 -0.92
CA GLY A 635 26.68 -12.56 -0.05
C GLY A 635 25.59 -11.81 0.72
N ALA A 636 24.34 -12.21 0.63
CA ALA A 636 23.25 -11.49 1.27
C ALA A 636 23.34 -11.47 2.80
N GLN A 637 23.88 -12.54 3.44
CA GLN A 637 24.13 -12.57 4.88
C GLN A 637 25.27 -11.62 5.24
N GLU A 638 26.37 -11.62 4.47
CA GLU A 638 27.49 -10.71 4.70
C GLU A 638 27.06 -9.24 4.57
N ALA A 639 26.20 -8.93 3.59
CA ALA A 639 25.64 -7.59 3.43
C ALA A 639 24.74 -7.19 4.61
N ALA A 640 23.91 -8.11 5.13
CA ALA A 640 23.08 -7.86 6.31
C ALA A 640 23.94 -7.62 7.58
N ASP A 641 25.01 -8.40 7.75
CA ASP A 641 25.96 -8.23 8.85
C ASP A 641 26.71 -6.90 8.73
N TRP A 642 27.13 -6.52 7.53
CA TRP A 642 27.76 -5.23 7.27
C TRP A 642 26.84 -4.05 7.60
N ILE A 643 25.58 -4.09 7.16
CA ILE A 643 24.57 -3.07 7.49
C ILE A 643 24.40 -2.98 9.01
N THR A 644 24.28 -4.13 9.69
CA THR A 644 24.10 -4.19 11.14
C THR A 644 25.29 -3.58 11.89
N ALA A 645 26.51 -3.87 11.45
CA ALA A 645 27.72 -3.31 12.03
C ALA A 645 27.80 -1.78 11.87
N LYS A 646 27.39 -1.25 10.70
CA LYS A 646 27.36 0.20 10.46
C LYS A 646 26.28 0.91 11.28
N CYS A 647 25.15 0.26 11.54
CA CYS A 647 24.06 0.81 12.35
C CYS A 647 24.34 0.80 13.86
N GLY A 648 25.24 -0.05 14.33
CA GLY A 648 25.62 -0.18 15.75
C GLY A 648 26.83 0.65 16.19
N GLY A 649 27.50 1.38 15.27
CA GLY A 649 28.64 2.24 15.56
C GLY A 649 28.25 3.54 16.29
N PRO A 650 29.19 4.18 17.04
CA PRO A 650 28.91 5.46 17.67
C PRO A 650 28.59 6.54 16.61
N SER A 651 27.59 7.37 16.90
CA SER A 651 27.28 8.57 16.11
C SER A 651 28.55 9.43 15.94
N ARG A 652 28.76 9.94 14.74
CA ARG A 652 29.80 10.95 14.50
C ARG A 652 29.52 12.15 15.41
N ASP A 653 30.43 12.40 16.38
CA ASP A 653 30.52 13.69 17.11
C ASP A 653 30.95 14.81 16.16
#